data_a26e93d1cc02a5113a6f9de314758536
#
_entry.id   a26e93d1cc02a5113a6f9de314758536
#
_cell.length_a   1.000
_cell.length_b   1.000
_cell.length_c   1.000
_cell.angle_alpha   90.00
_cell.angle_beta   90.00
_cell.angle_gamma   90.00
#
_symmetry.space_group_name_H-M   'P 1'
#
loop_
_entity.id
_entity.type
_entity.pdbx_description
1 polymer ?
#
loop_
_entity_poly.entity_id
_entity_poly.type
_entity_poly.pdbx_seq_one_letter_code
_entity_poly.pdbx_strand_id
1 'polypeptide(L)'
;MNPWRLLRACLQRFSAVFKGSQSQQSFADEIESHLQLHIEDNLRLGMTPEQARREAILKLGGVEMTKQSYRERNTLPLLDDLLQDLRFALRQLRRSPAFTITAALMLSLGIGASVAIFAFVDAALLKPLPYRDPTRLAGVNEAVKLFGRAPLSYPDYLDWKRLNNVFSSMDVFTGTGFMLNTSSGAEPVEAARVSDGFFRTLGTTPVLGRDFYQGEDLPSAQSTMILNYATWKLRFAGRMDIVGQVVQLSGEPYTIVGVLPEDFHFALDGGAEFWVPFHAKGECDLRRSCHSLHGIGRLKDGVTIQAAQSEMQSIASQLERQYPGDNRGQGATIELLSELIVGDIRPILLTFLAAAGLLLAIACVNVASLLLVGSESRSREIAVRGALGASRVRIVRQFLTEGLMLVTLGCVLGLGLAGLGMRLLVSLIPKHFFEGMPFFLDLGLGWHAIVFTGVIAGMAGVLFAVTPLLRLPLTALRFGLAEGYRGSTGTVWRRFGSSLVVLELMIAVVLLVGAGLLGKSLYQLLHVNLSFNPDHLAILTVEAPPSLYPKDENLIALQRQIISRISALPGVESVGLTSVAPVSFNGNTDWIRFVGRPFNGEHNEVNLRDVSADYIKMLQAKLLRGRLFSDSVDGAKPKVVVINQKLAEMYYSGQNPIGQRFGNGSLDPNSIKEIIGVVDDINEGSLGSPIWPAVYYPIYQDEDNSFTLMVRTSQSEASILPALVSTIHSIDRGVGTRGESTMSTYIHDSPAAYIHRSCAWLVGGFAALALVLSMAGLYGVIAYSVSQRTREIGVRMALGAQRSSVYQLILREAARLTLVGIVLGLIGAVGAATLMRTLLFGTAAWDVGTLASVAVVLGGCALLASYIPARRAASVNPVEALRAE
;
A
#
# COMPACT_ATOMS: atom_id res chain seq x y z
N MET A 1 46.43 -30.93 -11.68
CA MET A 1 45.29 -31.79 -12.13
C MET A 1 44.47 -31.01 -13.14
N ASN A 2 44.16 -31.62 -14.30
CA ASN A 2 43.50 -30.95 -15.41
C ASN A 2 42.00 -30.66 -15.03
N PRO A 3 41.54 -29.40 -14.98
CA PRO A 3 40.20 -29.04 -14.53
C PRO A 3 39.10 -29.76 -15.34
N TRP A 4 39.31 -30.06 -16.58
CA TRP A 4 38.38 -30.83 -17.44
C TRP A 4 38.18 -32.28 -16.99
N ARG A 5 39.17 -32.92 -16.36
CA ARG A 5 39.01 -34.27 -15.79
C ARG A 5 38.18 -34.25 -14.53
N LEU A 6 38.30 -33.20 -13.71
CA LEU A 6 37.46 -33.02 -12.53
C LEU A 6 36.00 -32.76 -12.91
N LEU A 7 35.75 -31.90 -13.90
CA LEU A 7 34.43 -31.60 -14.41
C LEU A 7 33.74 -32.84 -15.00
N ARG A 8 34.49 -33.62 -15.80
CA ARG A 8 33.97 -34.87 -16.40
C ARG A 8 33.68 -35.93 -15.34
N ALA A 9 34.50 -36.06 -14.31
CA ALA A 9 34.28 -36.95 -13.18
C ALA A 9 33.06 -36.51 -12.35
N CYS A 10 32.87 -35.20 -12.13
CA CYS A 10 31.66 -34.65 -11.49
C CYS A 10 30.40 -34.93 -12.32
N LEU A 11 30.44 -34.71 -13.63
CA LEU A 11 29.31 -34.97 -14.53
C LEU A 11 28.94 -36.46 -14.60
N GLN A 12 29.95 -37.34 -14.63
CA GLN A 12 29.75 -38.81 -14.58
C GLN A 12 29.15 -39.25 -13.25
N ARG A 13 29.63 -38.71 -12.12
CA ARG A 13 29.04 -38.96 -10.78
C ARG A 13 27.64 -38.41 -10.67
N PHE A 14 27.33 -37.25 -11.27
CA PHE A 14 26.01 -36.68 -11.34
C PHE A 14 25.05 -37.54 -12.17
N SER A 15 25.48 -38.05 -13.32
CA SER A 15 24.67 -38.96 -14.16
C SER A 15 24.43 -40.32 -13.48
N ALA A 16 25.36 -40.80 -12.68
CA ALA A 16 25.23 -42.05 -11.92
C ALA A 16 24.15 -41.99 -10.84
N VAL A 17 23.87 -40.79 -10.29
CA VAL A 17 22.77 -40.55 -9.32
C VAL A 17 21.41 -40.87 -9.94
N PHE A 18 21.20 -40.58 -11.23
CA PHE A 18 19.91 -40.84 -11.94
C PHE A 18 19.82 -42.25 -12.52
N LYS A 19 20.96 -42.94 -12.73
CA LYS A 19 21.02 -44.35 -13.26
C LYS A 19 21.23 -45.40 -12.15
N GLY A 20 21.13 -45.00 -10.89
CA GLY A 20 21.64 -45.72 -9.73
C GLY A 20 21.11 -47.14 -9.51
N SER A 21 19.90 -47.54 -9.92
CA SER A 21 19.37 -48.89 -9.67
C SER A 21 19.97 -49.93 -10.59
N GLN A 22 20.19 -49.67 -11.87
CA GLN A 22 20.73 -50.62 -12.84
C GLN A 22 22.24 -50.85 -12.64
N SER A 23 23.02 -49.79 -12.36
CA SER A 23 24.46 -49.93 -12.07
C SER A 23 24.73 -50.61 -10.74
N GLN A 24 23.89 -50.45 -9.73
CA GLN A 24 24.00 -51.11 -8.44
C GLN A 24 23.66 -52.63 -8.54
N GLN A 25 22.73 -52.96 -9.40
CA GLN A 25 22.32 -54.33 -9.61
C GLN A 25 23.39 -55.10 -10.37
N SER A 26 23.92 -54.54 -11.45
CA SER A 26 25.04 -55.13 -12.21
C SER A 26 26.29 -55.32 -11.34
N PHE A 27 26.63 -54.38 -10.45
CA PHE A 27 27.76 -54.52 -9.55
C PHE A 27 27.51 -55.55 -8.42
N ALA A 28 26.27 -55.68 -7.94
CA ALA A 28 25.91 -56.71 -7.00
C ALA A 28 26.05 -58.12 -7.61
N ASP A 29 25.63 -58.28 -8.88
CA ASP A 29 25.77 -59.50 -9.66
C ASP A 29 27.22 -59.84 -9.92
N GLU A 30 28.09 -58.82 -10.18
CA GLU A 30 29.51 -58.98 -10.35
C GLU A 30 30.23 -59.41 -9.07
N ILE A 31 29.88 -58.82 -7.91
CA ILE A 31 30.39 -59.26 -6.60
C ILE A 31 29.97 -60.68 -6.28
N GLU A 32 28.70 -61.03 -6.55
CA GLU A 32 28.19 -62.38 -6.32
C GLU A 32 28.93 -63.40 -7.18
N SER A 33 29.21 -63.07 -8.47
CA SER A 33 30.01 -63.91 -9.38
C SER A 33 31.44 -64.09 -8.89
N HIS A 34 32.11 -63.02 -8.45
CA HIS A 34 33.45 -63.09 -7.87
C HIS A 34 33.50 -63.85 -6.56
N LEU A 35 32.45 -63.75 -5.72
CA LEU A 35 32.31 -64.53 -4.48
C LEU A 35 32.22 -66.03 -4.80
N GLN A 36 31.39 -66.38 -5.81
CA GLN A 36 31.21 -67.78 -6.22
C GLN A 36 32.52 -68.36 -6.78
N LEU A 37 33.28 -67.60 -7.63
CA LEU A 37 34.57 -68.05 -8.14
C LEU A 37 35.58 -68.28 -7.00
N HIS A 38 35.63 -67.43 -5.99
CA HIS A 38 36.51 -67.62 -4.84
C HIS A 38 36.09 -68.80 -3.97
N ILE A 39 34.79 -69.06 -3.86
CA ILE A 39 34.27 -70.23 -3.15
C ILE A 39 34.65 -71.54 -3.90
N GLU A 40 34.54 -71.56 -5.26
CA GLU A 40 34.92 -72.70 -6.08
C GLU A 40 36.43 -73.01 -6.00
N ASP A 41 37.27 -71.96 -6.05
CA ASP A 41 38.72 -72.11 -5.90
C ASP A 41 39.13 -72.64 -4.53
N ASN A 42 38.47 -72.15 -3.45
CA ASN A 42 38.71 -72.68 -2.10
C ASN A 42 38.24 -74.13 -1.94
N LEU A 43 37.15 -74.53 -2.59
CA LEU A 43 36.68 -75.89 -2.63
C LEU A 43 37.65 -76.82 -3.36
N ARG A 44 38.27 -76.37 -4.49
CA ARG A 44 39.33 -77.10 -5.22
C ARG A 44 40.58 -77.30 -4.39
N LEU A 45 40.84 -76.39 -3.45
CA LEU A 45 41.96 -76.49 -2.51
C LEU A 45 41.68 -77.40 -1.32
N GLY A 46 40.54 -78.09 -1.30
CA GLY A 46 40.16 -79.12 -0.28
C GLY A 46 39.52 -78.52 0.97
N MET A 47 39.05 -77.32 0.98
CA MET A 47 38.31 -76.76 2.11
C MET A 47 36.88 -77.27 2.15
N THR A 48 36.28 -77.30 3.34
CA THR A 48 34.82 -77.60 3.47
C THR A 48 33.97 -76.47 2.93
N PRO A 49 32.77 -76.70 2.46
CA PRO A 49 31.90 -75.64 1.91
C PRO A 49 31.71 -74.43 2.84
N GLU A 50 31.61 -74.66 4.14
CA GLU A 50 31.50 -73.57 5.13
C GLU A 50 32.78 -72.78 5.30
N GLN A 51 33.95 -73.46 5.30
CA GLN A 51 35.26 -72.83 5.40
C GLN A 51 35.56 -72.06 4.12
N ALA A 52 35.25 -72.63 2.95
CA ALA A 52 35.45 -71.99 1.64
C ALA A 52 34.67 -70.69 1.50
N ARG A 53 33.40 -70.70 1.96
CA ARG A 53 32.55 -69.50 1.95
C ARG A 53 33.04 -68.45 2.93
N ARG A 54 33.46 -68.82 4.13
CA ARG A 54 33.94 -67.94 5.17
C ARG A 54 35.24 -67.25 4.73
N GLU A 55 36.17 -68.00 4.16
CA GLU A 55 37.45 -67.49 3.67
C GLU A 55 37.26 -66.56 2.47
N ALA A 56 36.38 -66.88 1.54
CA ALA A 56 36.03 -66.06 0.42
C ALA A 56 35.40 -64.71 0.86
N ILE A 57 34.53 -64.67 1.86
CA ILE A 57 33.93 -63.45 2.45
C ILE A 57 35.02 -62.62 3.15
N LEU A 58 35.91 -63.24 3.91
CA LEU A 58 37.03 -62.55 4.59
C LEU A 58 37.99 -61.92 3.58
N LYS A 59 38.29 -62.62 2.47
CA LYS A 59 39.18 -62.14 1.42
C LYS A 59 38.60 -60.96 0.61
N LEU A 60 37.27 -60.93 0.44
CA LEU A 60 36.54 -59.81 -0.15
C LEU A 60 36.35 -58.59 0.78
N GLY A 61 36.70 -58.71 2.06
CA GLY A 61 36.54 -57.64 3.04
C GLY A 61 35.12 -57.39 3.49
N GLY A 62 34.20 -58.33 3.24
CA GLY A 62 32.77 -58.19 3.53
C GLY A 62 31.96 -57.59 2.38
N VAL A 63 30.99 -58.35 1.87
CA VAL A 63 30.17 -57.99 0.69
C VAL A 63 29.51 -56.62 0.84
N GLU A 64 28.94 -56.35 2.00
CA GLU A 64 28.27 -55.06 2.25
C GLU A 64 29.26 -53.86 2.36
N MET A 65 30.43 -54.07 2.94
CA MET A 65 31.48 -53.02 3.01
C MET A 65 32.07 -52.68 1.64
N THR A 66 32.20 -53.66 0.78
CA THR A 66 32.67 -53.47 -0.62
C THR A 66 31.61 -52.75 -1.45
N LYS A 67 30.28 -53.10 -1.29
CA LYS A 67 29.18 -52.35 -1.91
C LYS A 67 29.11 -50.91 -1.43
N GLN A 68 29.33 -50.64 -0.16
CA GLN A 68 29.34 -49.33 0.41
C GLN A 68 30.51 -48.47 -0.10
N SER A 69 31.73 -49.05 -0.16
CA SER A 69 32.91 -48.37 -0.71
C SER A 69 32.79 -48.02 -2.20
N TYR A 70 32.09 -48.91 -2.97
CA TYR A 70 31.77 -48.63 -4.37
C TYR A 70 30.77 -47.48 -4.52
N ARG A 71 29.73 -47.44 -3.67
CA ARG A 71 28.77 -46.29 -3.64
C ARG A 71 29.47 -45.01 -3.31
N GLU A 72 30.30 -44.94 -2.27
CA GLU A 72 31.01 -43.75 -1.84
C GLU A 72 31.99 -43.21 -2.91
N ARG A 73 32.55 -44.06 -3.76
CA ARG A 73 33.45 -43.66 -4.86
C ARG A 73 32.76 -43.20 -6.12
N ASN A 74 31.56 -43.74 -6.43
CA ASN A 74 30.89 -43.52 -7.71
C ASN A 74 29.69 -42.56 -7.64
N THR A 75 29.20 -42.21 -6.45
CA THR A 75 28.13 -41.25 -6.27
C THR A 75 28.62 -40.01 -5.53
N LEU A 76 27.83 -38.95 -5.55
CA LEU A 76 28.02 -37.78 -4.69
C LEU A 76 27.22 -38.04 -3.40
N PRO A 77 27.85 -38.44 -2.28
CA PRO A 77 27.14 -38.92 -1.09
C PRO A 77 26.11 -37.90 -0.56
N LEU A 78 26.47 -36.60 -0.66
CA LEU A 78 25.60 -35.51 -0.28
C LEU A 78 24.31 -35.45 -1.12
N LEU A 79 24.40 -35.68 -2.43
CA LEU A 79 23.24 -35.65 -3.33
C LEU A 79 22.34 -36.89 -3.17
N ASP A 80 22.94 -38.05 -3.03
CA ASP A 80 22.23 -39.33 -2.77
C ASP A 80 21.46 -39.25 -1.46
N ASP A 81 22.10 -38.77 -0.41
CA ASP A 81 21.50 -38.55 0.88
C ASP A 81 20.34 -37.55 0.79
N LEU A 82 20.52 -36.43 0.06
CA LEU A 82 19.48 -35.42 -0.13
C LEU A 82 18.27 -35.98 -0.91
N LEU A 83 18.51 -36.75 -1.98
CA LEU A 83 17.44 -37.38 -2.74
C LEU A 83 16.69 -38.44 -1.91
N GLN A 84 17.39 -39.16 -1.06
CA GLN A 84 16.80 -40.10 -0.15
C GLN A 84 15.92 -39.39 0.88
N ASP A 85 16.41 -38.30 1.47
CA ASP A 85 15.66 -37.49 2.42
C ASP A 85 14.44 -36.83 1.75
N LEU A 86 14.55 -36.35 0.51
CA LEU A 86 13.45 -35.79 -0.29
C LEU A 86 12.35 -36.84 -0.57
N ARG A 87 12.73 -38.05 -1.00
CA ARG A 87 11.76 -39.14 -1.22
C ARG A 87 11.08 -39.56 0.06
N PHE A 88 11.82 -39.60 1.16
CA PHE A 88 11.26 -39.86 2.46
C PHE A 88 10.25 -38.80 2.90
N ALA A 89 10.64 -37.51 2.81
CA ALA A 89 9.80 -36.39 3.16
C ALA A 89 8.51 -36.35 2.30
N LEU A 90 8.61 -36.59 0.99
CA LEU A 90 7.44 -36.66 0.10
C LEU A 90 6.48 -37.78 0.49
N ARG A 91 7.00 -38.97 0.81
CA ARG A 91 6.20 -40.10 1.25
C ARG A 91 5.50 -39.80 2.58
N GLN A 92 6.19 -39.13 3.48
CA GLN A 92 5.66 -38.74 4.77
C GLN A 92 4.56 -37.68 4.66
N LEU A 93 4.75 -36.63 3.85
CA LEU A 93 3.72 -35.62 3.58
C LEU A 93 2.45 -36.25 2.95
N ARG A 94 2.62 -37.25 2.05
CA ARG A 94 1.49 -37.99 1.47
C ARG A 94 0.75 -38.88 2.47
N ARG A 95 1.43 -39.37 3.51
CA ARG A 95 0.82 -40.20 4.56
C ARG A 95 -0.01 -39.41 5.56
N SER A 96 0.26 -38.09 5.70
CA SER A 96 -0.48 -37.20 6.59
C SER A 96 -1.09 -36.02 5.81
N PRO A 97 -2.12 -36.25 4.94
CA PRO A 97 -2.62 -35.25 4.04
C PRO A 97 -3.25 -34.04 4.78
N ALA A 98 -3.98 -34.28 5.85
CA ALA A 98 -4.61 -33.22 6.64
C ALA A 98 -3.56 -32.24 7.21
N PHE A 99 -2.47 -32.79 7.79
CA PHE A 99 -1.35 -31.98 8.27
C PHE A 99 -0.70 -31.13 7.14
N THR A 100 -0.40 -31.80 6.01
CA THR A 100 0.27 -31.18 4.87
C THR A 100 -0.57 -30.07 4.27
N ILE A 101 -1.87 -30.30 4.05
CA ILE A 101 -2.79 -29.29 3.51
C ILE A 101 -2.90 -28.10 4.47
N THR A 102 -3.12 -28.37 5.77
CA THR A 102 -3.23 -27.28 6.76
C THR A 102 -1.96 -26.43 6.84
N ALA A 103 -0.79 -27.08 6.93
CA ALA A 103 0.49 -26.38 6.98
C ALA A 103 0.77 -25.59 5.68
N ALA A 104 0.49 -26.19 4.51
CA ALA A 104 0.67 -25.55 3.22
C ALA A 104 -0.28 -24.35 3.05
N LEU A 105 -1.55 -24.45 3.46
CA LEU A 105 -2.51 -23.34 3.42
C LEU A 105 -2.09 -22.19 4.35
N MET A 106 -1.68 -22.50 5.59
CA MET A 106 -1.21 -21.48 6.53
C MET A 106 0.00 -20.71 5.98
N LEU A 107 1.00 -21.45 5.47
CA LEU A 107 2.19 -20.85 4.87
C LEU A 107 1.85 -20.06 3.61
N SER A 108 1.01 -20.61 2.73
CA SER A 108 0.65 -19.92 1.48
C SER A 108 -0.10 -18.61 1.72
N LEU A 109 -0.97 -18.55 2.72
CA LEU A 109 -1.66 -17.31 3.10
C LEU A 109 -0.69 -16.27 3.67
N GLY A 110 0.19 -16.67 4.61
CA GLY A 110 1.18 -15.76 5.19
C GLY A 110 2.21 -15.27 4.17
N ILE A 111 2.77 -16.17 3.37
CA ILE A 111 3.75 -15.84 2.32
C ILE A 111 3.06 -15.03 1.22
N GLY A 112 1.88 -15.44 0.76
CA GLY A 112 1.15 -14.78 -0.30
C GLY A 112 0.79 -13.33 0.05
N ALA A 113 0.28 -13.10 1.25
CA ALA A 113 0.01 -11.75 1.76
C ALA A 113 1.29 -10.90 1.85
N SER A 114 2.38 -11.45 2.40
CA SER A 114 3.64 -10.73 2.54
C SER A 114 4.26 -10.39 1.19
N VAL A 115 4.23 -11.30 0.21
CA VAL A 115 4.78 -11.09 -1.13
C VAL A 115 3.92 -10.10 -1.93
N ALA A 116 2.59 -10.16 -1.81
CA ALA A 116 1.70 -9.20 -2.47
C ALA A 116 1.97 -7.78 -1.97
N ILE A 117 2.03 -7.57 -0.65
CA ILE A 117 2.34 -6.25 -0.08
C ILE A 117 3.77 -5.82 -0.42
N PHE A 118 4.74 -6.74 -0.38
CA PHE A 118 6.11 -6.42 -0.76
C PHE A 118 6.21 -5.96 -2.23
N ALA A 119 5.40 -6.50 -3.14
CA ALA A 119 5.39 -6.06 -4.53
C ALA A 119 4.95 -4.59 -4.66
N PHE A 120 3.99 -4.11 -3.84
CA PHE A 120 3.64 -2.69 -3.77
C PHE A 120 4.76 -1.85 -3.15
N VAL A 121 5.40 -2.33 -2.10
CA VAL A 121 6.56 -1.67 -1.47
C VAL A 121 7.73 -1.59 -2.46
N ASP A 122 8.01 -2.66 -3.18
CA ASP A 122 9.05 -2.72 -4.21
C ASP A 122 8.78 -1.71 -5.34
N ALA A 123 7.55 -1.71 -5.84
CA ALA A 123 7.15 -0.81 -6.91
C ALA A 123 7.24 0.67 -6.50
N ALA A 124 6.78 1.01 -5.28
CA ALA A 124 6.69 2.40 -4.84
C ALA A 124 7.98 2.93 -4.18
N LEU A 125 8.73 2.09 -3.45
CA LEU A 125 9.83 2.56 -2.59
C LEU A 125 11.22 2.06 -3.02
N LEU A 126 11.32 0.90 -3.70
CA LEU A 126 12.60 0.29 -4.04
C LEU A 126 12.97 0.44 -5.52
N LYS A 127 11.99 0.36 -6.42
CA LYS A 127 12.25 0.63 -7.84
C LYS A 127 12.57 2.11 -8.03
N PRO A 128 13.62 2.43 -8.79
CA PRO A 128 13.91 3.82 -9.14
C PRO A 128 12.80 4.37 -10.04
N LEU A 129 12.57 5.68 -9.97
CA LEU A 129 11.68 6.37 -10.90
C LEU A 129 12.12 6.13 -12.35
N PRO A 130 11.19 6.01 -13.31
CA PRO A 130 11.50 5.71 -14.70
C PRO A 130 12.10 6.89 -15.48
N TYR A 131 12.96 7.67 -14.80
CA TYR A 131 13.63 8.82 -15.37
C TYR A 131 15.14 8.64 -15.36
N ARG A 132 15.83 9.37 -16.20
CA ARG A 132 17.30 9.34 -16.21
C ARG A 132 17.86 9.89 -14.89
N ASP A 133 18.79 9.17 -14.25
CA ASP A 133 19.44 9.53 -12.99
C ASP A 133 18.44 10.07 -11.94
N PRO A 134 17.43 9.28 -11.51
CA PRO A 134 16.31 9.77 -10.71
C PRO A 134 16.73 10.25 -9.32
N THR A 135 17.87 9.83 -8.81
CA THR A 135 18.42 10.27 -7.52
C THR A 135 18.88 11.73 -7.52
N ARG A 136 18.97 12.35 -8.70
CA ARG A 136 19.33 13.76 -8.89
C ARG A 136 18.12 14.64 -9.20
N LEU A 137 16.94 14.05 -9.34
CA LEU A 137 15.71 14.80 -9.56
C LEU A 137 15.14 15.27 -8.23
N ALA A 138 14.80 16.54 -8.17
CA ALA A 138 14.18 17.16 -7.00
C ALA A 138 12.90 17.89 -7.40
N GLY A 139 11.91 17.84 -6.51
CA GLY A 139 10.80 18.77 -6.53
C GLY A 139 11.24 20.10 -5.94
N VAL A 140 10.80 21.18 -6.57
CA VAL A 140 11.14 22.55 -6.20
C VAL A 140 9.85 23.28 -5.91
N ASN A 141 9.61 23.63 -4.64
CA ASN A 141 8.38 24.24 -4.19
C ASN A 141 8.71 25.49 -3.35
N GLU A 142 7.81 26.45 -3.32
CA GLU A 142 7.82 27.47 -2.30
C GLU A 142 7.36 26.92 -0.95
N ALA A 143 7.71 27.61 0.12
CA ALA A 143 7.23 27.32 1.46
C ALA A 143 6.60 28.58 2.04
N VAL A 144 5.36 28.52 2.42
CA VAL A 144 4.64 29.57 3.14
C VAL A 144 4.17 29.04 4.49
N LYS A 145 3.81 29.95 5.40
CA LYS A 145 3.46 29.60 6.79
C LYS A 145 2.38 28.50 6.90
N LEU A 146 1.42 28.48 5.99
CA LEU A 146 0.31 27.51 5.99
C LEU A 146 0.65 26.24 5.18
N PHE A 147 1.54 26.36 4.17
CA PHE A 147 1.96 25.28 3.30
C PHE A 147 3.47 25.07 3.37
N GLY A 148 3.90 23.93 3.80
CA GLY A 148 5.30 23.54 3.68
C GLY A 148 5.75 23.28 2.22
N ARG A 149 4.80 23.03 1.34
CA ARG A 149 4.96 22.80 -0.11
C ARG A 149 3.92 23.60 -0.85
N ALA A 150 4.23 24.83 -1.21
CA ALA A 150 3.37 25.70 -2.02
C ALA A 150 3.79 25.65 -3.48
N PRO A 151 2.86 25.81 -4.45
CA PRO A 151 3.22 26.06 -5.83
C PRO A 151 4.08 27.32 -5.98
N LEU A 152 4.81 27.42 -7.09
CA LEU A 152 5.59 28.61 -7.43
C LEU A 152 4.77 29.59 -8.24
N SER A 153 5.11 30.87 -8.14
CA SER A 153 4.71 31.85 -9.15
C SER A 153 5.65 31.79 -10.37
N TYR A 154 5.15 32.15 -11.54
CA TYR A 154 5.98 32.17 -12.75
C TYR A 154 7.15 33.16 -12.66
N PRO A 155 7.00 34.42 -12.15
CA PRO A 155 8.12 35.30 -11.96
C PRO A 155 9.16 34.77 -10.96
N ASP A 156 8.75 34.10 -9.87
CA ASP A 156 9.69 33.50 -8.92
C ASP A 156 10.43 32.29 -9.54
N TYR A 157 9.75 31.48 -10.33
CA TYR A 157 10.40 30.43 -11.12
C TYR A 157 11.52 30.98 -12.00
N LEU A 158 11.27 32.08 -12.75
CA LEU A 158 12.27 32.67 -13.63
C LEU A 158 13.48 33.20 -12.85
N ASP A 159 13.24 33.85 -11.70
CA ASP A 159 14.33 34.32 -10.82
C ASP A 159 15.08 33.13 -10.20
N TRP A 160 14.41 32.11 -9.71
CA TRP A 160 15.03 30.94 -9.16
C TRP A 160 15.87 30.20 -10.21
N LYS A 161 15.34 30.01 -11.43
CA LYS A 161 16.06 29.39 -12.56
C LYS A 161 17.33 30.15 -12.91
N ARG A 162 17.30 31.48 -12.86
CA ARG A 162 18.43 32.37 -13.17
C ARG A 162 19.47 32.44 -12.06
N LEU A 163 19.04 32.47 -10.79
CA LEU A 163 19.92 32.78 -9.64
C LEU A 163 20.58 31.52 -9.04
N ASN A 164 20.00 30.33 -9.22
CA ASN A 164 20.54 29.12 -8.63
C ASN A 164 21.82 28.64 -9.32
N ASN A 165 22.69 28.02 -8.53
CA ASN A 165 23.90 27.35 -8.99
C ASN A 165 23.91 25.86 -8.71
N VAL A 166 22.88 25.31 -8.04
CA VAL A 166 22.79 23.91 -7.59
C VAL A 166 22.11 23.00 -8.59
N PHE A 167 21.23 23.54 -9.43
CA PHE A 167 20.58 22.77 -10.49
C PHE A 167 21.31 22.90 -11.82
N SER A 168 21.39 21.80 -12.58
CA SER A 168 21.82 21.80 -13.98
C SER A 168 20.69 22.23 -14.92
N SER A 169 19.44 21.96 -14.53
CA SER A 169 18.21 22.40 -15.17
C SER A 169 17.10 22.54 -14.15
N MET A 170 16.21 23.50 -14.34
CA MET A 170 15.03 23.75 -13.52
C MET A 170 13.87 24.08 -14.45
N ASP A 171 12.75 23.41 -14.28
CA ASP A 171 11.59 23.51 -15.13
C ASP A 171 10.31 23.43 -14.30
N VAL A 172 9.19 23.82 -14.89
CA VAL A 172 7.89 23.84 -14.22
C VAL A 172 6.82 23.12 -15.02
N PHE A 173 5.78 22.73 -14.32
CA PHE A 173 4.56 22.15 -14.89
C PHE A 173 3.33 22.58 -14.10
N THR A 174 2.16 22.47 -14.73
CA THR A 174 0.86 22.62 -14.10
C THR A 174 -0.18 21.84 -14.89
N GLY A 175 -1.04 21.09 -14.19
CA GLY A 175 -2.18 20.42 -14.81
C GLY A 175 -3.21 21.43 -15.31
N THR A 176 -3.87 21.10 -16.41
CA THR A 176 -4.92 21.93 -16.99
C THR A 176 -5.92 21.07 -17.79
N GLY A 177 -7.15 21.54 -17.91
CA GLY A 177 -8.14 20.93 -18.78
C GLY A 177 -8.21 21.66 -20.12
N PHE A 178 -8.41 20.90 -21.20
CA PHE A 178 -8.75 21.45 -22.50
C PHE A 178 -10.01 20.78 -23.06
N MET A 179 -10.65 21.43 -24.02
CA MET A 179 -11.72 20.84 -24.82
C MET A 179 -11.16 20.39 -26.16
N LEU A 180 -11.13 19.10 -26.41
CA LEU A 180 -10.75 18.52 -27.69
C LEU A 180 -11.96 18.54 -28.63
N ASN A 181 -11.87 19.27 -29.75
CA ASN A 181 -12.91 19.26 -30.73
C ASN A 181 -12.84 17.97 -31.56
N THR A 182 -13.87 17.13 -31.43
CA THR A 182 -14.03 15.88 -32.18
C THR A 182 -15.22 15.98 -33.15
N SER A 183 -15.37 15.00 -34.04
CA SER A 183 -16.54 14.91 -34.91
C SER A 183 -17.85 14.71 -34.15
N SER A 184 -17.80 14.22 -32.92
CA SER A 184 -18.96 14.00 -32.03
C SER A 184 -19.29 15.20 -31.13
N GLY A 185 -18.41 16.19 -31.09
CA GLY A 185 -18.53 17.40 -30.24
C GLY A 185 -17.23 17.69 -29.51
N ALA A 186 -17.28 18.63 -28.58
CA ALA A 186 -16.17 18.98 -27.70
C ALA A 186 -16.10 17.98 -26.53
N GLU A 187 -14.94 17.33 -26.37
CA GLU A 187 -14.66 16.39 -25.29
C GLU A 187 -13.65 16.98 -24.32
N PRO A 188 -13.90 16.97 -23.00
CA PRO A 188 -12.91 17.41 -22.02
C PRO A 188 -11.73 16.43 -22.00
N VAL A 189 -10.51 16.94 -22.02
CA VAL A 189 -9.26 16.19 -21.97
C VAL A 189 -8.31 16.78 -20.92
N GLU A 190 -7.60 15.94 -20.23
CA GLU A 190 -6.56 16.35 -19.29
C GLU A 190 -5.27 16.67 -20.05
N ALA A 191 -4.61 17.75 -19.67
CA ALA A 191 -3.36 18.17 -20.25
C ALA A 191 -2.43 18.76 -19.18
N ALA A 192 -1.15 18.87 -19.50
CA ALA A 192 -0.18 19.55 -18.70
C ALA A 192 0.47 20.67 -19.50
N ARG A 193 0.57 21.86 -18.90
CA ARG A 193 1.39 22.98 -19.39
C ARG A 193 2.78 22.85 -18.76
N VAL A 194 3.84 22.85 -19.58
CA VAL A 194 5.22 22.64 -19.13
C VAL A 194 6.16 23.69 -19.72
N SER A 195 7.23 24.02 -19.01
CA SER A 195 8.32 24.79 -19.59
C SER A 195 9.05 24.01 -20.70
N ASP A 196 9.73 24.72 -21.56
CA ASP A 196 10.38 24.13 -22.76
C ASP A 196 11.44 23.05 -22.45
N GLY A 197 12.05 23.08 -21.28
CA GLY A 197 13.08 22.14 -20.81
C GLY A 197 12.59 20.92 -20.05
N PHE A 198 11.29 20.83 -19.80
CA PHE A 198 10.71 19.84 -18.87
C PHE A 198 11.12 18.41 -19.17
N PHE A 199 10.95 17.92 -20.40
CA PHE A 199 11.32 16.56 -20.77
C PHE A 199 12.83 16.33 -20.74
N ARG A 200 13.64 17.34 -21.10
CA ARG A 200 15.11 17.28 -20.99
C ARG A 200 15.55 17.16 -19.52
N THR A 201 14.88 17.86 -18.62
CA THR A 201 15.13 17.75 -17.18
C THR A 201 14.81 16.38 -16.64
N LEU A 202 13.73 15.73 -17.10
CA LEU A 202 13.42 14.34 -16.78
C LEU A 202 14.36 13.34 -17.49
N GLY A 203 14.99 13.75 -18.60
CA GLY A 203 15.84 12.89 -19.43
C GLY A 203 15.04 11.99 -20.36
N THR A 204 13.82 12.41 -20.73
CA THR A 204 12.90 11.70 -21.62
C THR A 204 12.98 12.30 -23.01
N THR A 205 12.96 11.43 -24.03
CA THR A 205 12.93 11.84 -25.45
C THR A 205 11.72 11.24 -26.14
N PRO A 206 10.98 12.00 -26.97
CA PRO A 206 9.88 11.46 -27.76
C PRO A 206 10.30 10.31 -28.67
N VAL A 207 9.44 9.30 -28.84
CA VAL A 207 9.65 8.17 -29.76
C VAL A 207 9.34 8.53 -31.22
N LEU A 208 8.50 9.55 -31.41
CA LEU A 208 8.19 10.14 -32.73
C LEU A 208 8.32 11.64 -32.62
N GLY A 209 8.85 12.26 -33.66
CA GLY A 209 8.98 13.72 -33.72
C GLY A 209 10.11 14.23 -32.83
N ARG A 210 9.86 15.31 -32.10
CA ARG A 210 10.84 16.05 -31.30
C ARG A 210 10.29 16.53 -29.97
N ASP A 211 11.18 16.89 -29.06
CA ASP A 211 10.91 17.67 -27.85
C ASP A 211 10.70 19.16 -28.19
N PHE A 212 10.24 19.94 -27.22
CA PHE A 212 10.10 21.39 -27.36
C PHE A 212 11.47 22.04 -27.56
N TYR A 213 11.54 23.00 -28.46
CA TYR A 213 12.74 23.84 -28.60
C TYR A 213 12.80 24.88 -27.49
N GLN A 214 14.01 25.38 -27.24
CA GLN A 214 14.20 26.49 -26.32
C GLN A 214 13.41 27.71 -26.78
N GLY A 215 12.55 28.23 -25.88
CA GLY A 215 11.70 29.39 -26.15
C GLY A 215 10.33 29.05 -26.75
N GLU A 216 9.98 27.78 -26.94
CA GLU A 216 8.59 27.41 -27.33
C GLU A 216 7.58 27.71 -26.21
N ASP A 217 8.00 27.93 -24.97
CA ASP A 217 7.17 28.36 -23.84
C ASP A 217 6.98 29.90 -23.73
N LEU A 218 7.59 30.67 -24.63
CA LEU A 218 7.38 32.11 -24.68
C LEU A 218 5.98 32.48 -25.18
N PRO A 219 5.37 33.59 -24.69
CA PRO A 219 3.99 33.96 -25.03
C PRO A 219 3.72 34.17 -26.52
N SER A 220 4.75 34.49 -27.32
CA SER A 220 4.67 34.72 -28.76
C SER A 220 4.97 33.46 -29.62
N ALA A 221 5.35 32.35 -28.98
CA ALA A 221 5.68 31.13 -29.70
C ALA A 221 4.42 30.44 -30.27
N GLN A 222 4.63 29.57 -31.25
CA GLN A 222 3.55 28.78 -31.84
C GLN A 222 3.01 27.77 -30.84
N SER A 223 1.71 27.55 -30.87
CA SER A 223 1.05 26.52 -30.07
C SER A 223 1.39 25.14 -30.59
N THR A 224 2.24 24.42 -29.89
CA THR A 224 2.70 23.07 -30.18
C THR A 224 2.27 22.12 -29.07
N MET A 225 2.22 20.81 -29.37
CA MET A 225 1.92 19.78 -28.37
C MET A 225 2.67 18.49 -28.59
N ILE A 226 2.88 17.76 -27.50
CA ILE A 226 3.40 16.39 -27.49
C ILE A 226 2.30 15.48 -26.95
N LEU A 227 2.07 14.35 -27.60
CA LEU A 227 1.06 13.36 -27.18
C LEU A 227 1.64 12.37 -26.19
N ASN A 228 0.81 11.95 -25.22
CA ASN A 228 1.07 10.74 -24.47
C ASN A 228 0.93 9.52 -25.43
N TYR A 229 1.69 8.45 -25.18
CA TYR A 229 1.66 7.23 -26.02
C TYR A 229 0.26 6.59 -26.09
N ALA A 230 -0.44 6.51 -24.95
CA ALA A 230 -1.79 5.98 -24.89
C ALA A 230 -2.77 6.80 -25.75
N THR A 231 -2.70 8.12 -25.66
CA THR A 231 -3.52 9.04 -26.46
C THR A 231 -3.26 8.87 -27.97
N TRP A 232 -1.97 8.77 -28.36
CA TRP A 232 -1.61 8.49 -29.75
C TRP A 232 -2.20 7.18 -30.26
N LYS A 233 -2.16 6.10 -29.46
CA LYS A 233 -2.74 4.79 -29.82
C LYS A 233 -4.26 4.81 -29.87
N LEU A 234 -4.91 5.36 -28.85
CA LEU A 234 -6.37 5.25 -28.68
C LEU A 234 -7.13 6.27 -29.53
N ARG A 235 -6.69 7.55 -29.53
CA ARG A 235 -7.41 8.62 -30.25
C ARG A 235 -6.95 8.78 -31.69
N PHE A 236 -5.67 8.50 -31.97
CA PHE A 236 -5.10 8.70 -33.32
C PHE A 236 -4.68 7.38 -33.99
N ALA A 237 -5.16 6.24 -33.49
CA ALA A 237 -4.96 4.89 -34.04
C ALA A 237 -3.46 4.54 -34.28
N GLY A 238 -2.53 5.16 -33.58
CA GLY A 238 -1.10 4.91 -33.73
C GLY A 238 -0.50 5.30 -35.07
N ARG A 239 -1.07 6.29 -35.74
CA ARG A 239 -0.63 6.75 -37.09
C ARG A 239 0.77 7.36 -37.01
N MET A 240 1.68 6.90 -37.87
CA MET A 240 3.07 7.36 -37.90
C MET A 240 3.22 8.77 -38.51
N ASP A 241 2.24 9.22 -39.28
CA ASP A 241 2.17 10.54 -39.92
C ASP A 241 1.48 11.60 -39.03
N ILE A 242 1.38 11.35 -37.73
CA ILE A 242 0.68 12.24 -36.79
C ILE A 242 1.47 13.55 -36.52
N VAL A 243 2.81 13.50 -36.60
CA VAL A 243 3.65 14.66 -36.41
C VAL A 243 3.43 15.69 -37.51
N GLY A 244 3.21 16.96 -37.13
CA GLY A 244 2.87 18.05 -38.01
C GLY A 244 1.37 18.23 -38.23
N GLN A 245 0.52 17.34 -37.73
CA GLN A 245 -0.94 17.53 -37.79
C GLN A 245 -1.40 18.56 -36.75
N VAL A 246 -2.48 19.26 -37.08
CA VAL A 246 -3.06 20.29 -36.24
C VAL A 246 -4.33 19.77 -35.59
N VAL A 247 -4.44 19.95 -34.29
CA VAL A 247 -5.60 19.58 -33.46
C VAL A 247 -6.13 20.83 -32.76
N GLN A 248 -7.44 20.96 -32.68
CA GLN A 248 -8.08 22.08 -31.97
C GLN A 248 -8.27 21.74 -30.51
N LEU A 249 -7.57 22.44 -29.62
CA LEU A 249 -7.74 22.37 -28.16
C LEU A 249 -8.33 23.68 -27.67
N SER A 250 -9.50 23.61 -27.05
CA SER A 250 -10.27 24.78 -26.56
C SER A 250 -10.43 25.89 -27.64
N GLY A 251 -10.55 25.47 -28.89
CA GLY A 251 -10.71 26.38 -30.04
C GLY A 251 -9.41 26.97 -30.56
N GLU A 252 -8.24 26.70 -29.96
CA GLU A 252 -6.94 27.12 -30.47
C GLU A 252 -6.27 25.98 -31.25
N PRO A 253 -5.58 26.26 -32.37
CA PRO A 253 -4.89 25.24 -33.16
C PRO A 253 -3.54 24.90 -32.54
N TYR A 254 -3.32 23.63 -32.19
CA TYR A 254 -2.04 23.08 -31.71
C TYR A 254 -1.43 22.14 -32.72
N THR A 255 -0.16 22.31 -33.04
CA THR A 255 0.59 21.40 -33.91
C THR A 255 1.24 20.28 -33.11
N ILE A 256 0.96 19.04 -33.47
CA ILE A 256 1.62 17.88 -32.83
C ILE A 256 3.07 17.84 -33.31
N VAL A 257 4.03 17.93 -32.34
CA VAL A 257 5.47 17.91 -32.63
C VAL A 257 6.14 16.62 -32.18
N GLY A 258 5.52 15.85 -31.31
CA GLY A 258 6.10 14.62 -30.82
C GLY A 258 5.11 13.66 -30.13
N VAL A 259 5.58 12.45 -29.88
CA VAL A 259 4.86 11.41 -29.10
C VAL A 259 5.83 10.87 -28.05
N LEU A 260 5.40 10.80 -26.80
CA LEU A 260 6.19 10.27 -25.68
C LEU A 260 6.33 8.75 -25.74
N PRO A 261 7.36 8.16 -25.11
CA PRO A 261 7.52 6.72 -24.98
C PRO A 261 6.36 6.06 -24.20
N GLU A 262 6.15 4.76 -24.43
CA GLU A 262 5.10 3.98 -23.76
C GLU A 262 5.30 3.89 -22.25
N ASP A 263 6.55 3.86 -21.82
CA ASP A 263 6.97 3.79 -20.40
C ASP A 263 7.04 5.17 -19.72
N PHE A 264 6.76 6.26 -20.43
CA PHE A 264 6.72 7.59 -19.83
C PHE A 264 5.43 7.80 -19.06
N HIS A 265 5.59 7.98 -17.75
CA HIS A 265 4.50 8.36 -16.84
C HIS A 265 5.03 9.40 -15.86
N PHE A 266 4.28 10.47 -15.67
CA PHE A 266 4.63 11.51 -14.73
C PHE A 266 3.64 11.54 -13.57
N ALA A 267 4.10 11.13 -12.39
CA ALA A 267 3.23 10.85 -11.24
C ALA A 267 2.49 12.08 -10.70
N LEU A 268 3.05 13.27 -10.84
CA LEU A 268 2.47 14.49 -10.30
C LEU A 268 1.37 15.08 -11.19
N ASP A 269 1.29 14.63 -12.46
CA ASP A 269 0.25 15.01 -13.42
C ASP A 269 -0.03 13.83 -14.38
N GLY A 270 -0.37 12.70 -13.77
CA GLY A 270 -0.39 11.39 -14.43
C GLY A 270 -1.49 11.19 -15.46
N GLY A 271 -2.53 12.04 -15.46
CA GLY A 271 -3.66 11.98 -16.39
C GLY A 271 -3.45 12.72 -17.71
N ALA A 272 -2.35 13.46 -17.85
CA ALA A 272 -2.16 14.33 -19.02
C ALA A 272 -2.10 13.52 -20.33
N GLU A 273 -3.13 13.71 -21.19
CA GLU A 273 -3.20 13.17 -22.54
C GLU A 273 -2.34 13.97 -23.52
N PHE A 274 -2.24 15.28 -23.27
CA PHE A 274 -1.53 16.28 -24.06
C PHE A 274 -0.57 17.09 -23.21
N TRP A 275 0.60 17.33 -23.73
CA TRP A 275 1.62 18.17 -23.10
C TRP A 275 1.83 19.40 -23.98
N VAL A 276 1.62 20.59 -23.44
CA VAL A 276 1.71 21.85 -24.18
C VAL A 276 2.70 22.78 -23.51
N PRO A 277 3.39 23.67 -24.24
CA PRO A 277 4.27 24.67 -23.64
C PRO A 277 3.50 25.65 -22.76
N PHE A 278 4.14 26.07 -21.66
CA PHE A 278 3.58 27.07 -20.75
C PHE A 278 3.72 28.49 -21.35
N HIS A 279 2.67 28.96 -21.98
CA HIS A 279 2.65 30.36 -22.44
C HIS A 279 2.09 31.25 -21.34
N ALA A 280 2.93 32.08 -20.71
CA ALA A 280 2.52 33.05 -19.70
C ALA A 280 1.72 34.18 -20.31
N LYS A 281 0.41 34.02 -20.48
CA LYS A 281 -0.48 35.01 -21.12
C LYS A 281 -1.51 35.59 -20.15
N GLY A 282 -1.82 34.89 -19.06
CA GLY A 282 -2.83 35.28 -18.07
C GLY A 282 -2.29 36.35 -17.09
N GLU A 283 -3.20 37.18 -16.55
CA GLU A 283 -2.81 38.14 -15.50
C GLU A 283 -2.17 37.44 -14.29
N CYS A 284 -2.66 36.25 -13.91
CA CYS A 284 -2.09 35.45 -12.87
C CYS A 284 -0.65 35.06 -13.17
N ASP A 285 -0.36 34.62 -14.39
CA ASP A 285 0.99 34.17 -14.78
C ASP A 285 2.05 35.28 -14.65
N LEU A 286 1.64 36.52 -14.66
CA LEU A 286 2.54 37.68 -14.58
C LEU A 286 2.72 38.25 -13.16
N ARG A 287 1.93 37.75 -12.20
CA ARG A 287 1.94 38.21 -10.79
C ARG A 287 2.71 37.28 -9.89
N ARG A 288 3.61 37.80 -9.05
CA ARG A 288 4.31 36.98 -8.02
C ARG A 288 3.39 36.45 -6.96
N SER A 289 2.27 37.07 -6.71
CA SER A 289 1.25 36.62 -5.77
C SER A 289 0.35 35.47 -6.30
N CYS A 290 0.54 35.06 -7.54
CA CYS A 290 -0.21 33.96 -8.13
C CYS A 290 0.63 32.68 -8.22
N HIS A 291 0.36 31.75 -7.35
CA HIS A 291 1.11 30.50 -7.19
C HIS A 291 0.33 29.34 -7.84
N SER A 292 0.75 28.91 -9.03
CA SER A 292 0.05 27.88 -9.82
C SER A 292 0.97 26.81 -10.41
N LEU A 293 2.30 26.94 -10.25
CA LEU A 293 3.29 26.10 -10.90
C LEU A 293 3.98 25.18 -9.91
N HIS A 294 4.23 23.96 -10.33
CA HIS A 294 5.07 23.01 -9.61
C HIS A 294 6.45 22.93 -10.29
N GLY A 295 7.50 23.00 -9.49
CA GLY A 295 8.88 22.99 -10.00
C GLY A 295 9.50 21.60 -9.93
N ILE A 296 10.29 21.28 -10.94
CA ILE A 296 11.23 20.17 -10.92
C ILE A 296 12.63 20.68 -11.25
N GLY A 297 13.64 20.04 -10.69
CA GLY A 297 15.03 20.40 -10.98
C GLY A 297 15.94 19.18 -11.00
N ARG A 298 16.98 19.25 -11.84
CA ARG A 298 18.04 18.25 -11.83
C ARG A 298 19.27 18.81 -11.13
N LEU A 299 19.66 18.22 -10.02
CA LEU A 299 20.87 18.61 -9.29
C LEU A 299 22.14 18.43 -10.15
N LYS A 300 23.11 19.32 -9.98
CA LYS A 300 24.45 19.17 -10.53
C LYS A 300 25.16 17.98 -9.87
N ASP A 301 26.21 17.47 -10.54
CA ASP A 301 27.00 16.35 -10.00
C ASP A 301 27.64 16.73 -8.65
N GLY A 302 27.47 15.87 -7.66
CA GLY A 302 28.02 16.06 -6.31
C GLY A 302 27.24 17.02 -5.41
N VAL A 303 26.16 17.65 -5.87
CA VAL A 303 25.31 18.50 -5.05
C VAL A 303 24.33 17.66 -4.25
N THR A 304 24.30 17.86 -2.93
CA THR A 304 23.34 17.21 -2.04
C THR A 304 22.04 17.99 -1.96
N ILE A 305 20.94 17.30 -1.62
CA ILE A 305 19.62 17.92 -1.44
C ILE A 305 19.66 19.00 -0.34
N GLN A 306 20.45 18.81 0.71
CA GLN A 306 20.62 19.77 1.80
C GLN A 306 21.34 21.06 1.32
N ALA A 307 22.34 20.91 0.46
CA ALA A 307 23.02 22.07 -0.14
C ALA A 307 22.06 22.85 -1.05
N ALA A 308 21.26 22.15 -1.85
CA ALA A 308 20.24 22.75 -2.70
C ALA A 308 19.17 23.47 -1.86
N GLN A 309 18.67 22.85 -0.80
CA GLN A 309 17.73 23.46 0.14
C GLN A 309 18.29 24.77 0.72
N SER A 310 19.56 24.78 1.16
CA SER A 310 20.18 25.94 1.78
C SER A 310 20.37 27.09 0.80
N GLU A 311 20.78 26.79 -0.44
CA GLU A 311 20.96 27.81 -1.48
C GLU A 311 19.61 28.40 -1.91
N MET A 312 18.61 27.55 -2.16
CA MET A 312 17.27 28.01 -2.56
C MET A 312 16.60 28.83 -1.46
N GLN A 313 16.80 28.47 -0.18
CA GLN A 313 16.34 29.30 0.94
C GLN A 313 17.04 30.68 0.98
N SER A 314 18.33 30.72 0.63
CA SER A 314 19.06 32.01 0.51
C SER A 314 18.52 32.88 -0.62
N ILE A 315 18.20 32.25 -1.77
CA ILE A 315 17.58 32.94 -2.91
C ILE A 315 16.18 33.45 -2.53
N ALA A 316 15.36 32.64 -1.88
CA ALA A 316 14.04 33.05 -1.40
C ALA A 316 14.15 34.24 -0.45
N SER A 317 15.12 34.24 0.48
CA SER A 317 15.38 35.38 1.37
C SER A 317 15.93 36.63 0.64
N GLN A 318 16.61 36.45 -0.48
CA GLN A 318 17.02 37.57 -1.35
C GLN A 318 15.81 38.20 -2.06
N LEU A 319 14.92 37.36 -2.61
CA LEU A 319 13.69 37.82 -3.28
C LEU A 319 12.72 38.47 -2.28
N GLU A 320 12.62 37.95 -1.05
CA GLU A 320 11.87 38.62 0.02
C GLU A 320 12.32 40.04 0.27
N ARG A 321 13.65 40.30 0.28
CA ARG A 321 14.20 41.68 0.42
C ARG A 321 13.94 42.53 -0.81
N GLN A 322 13.95 41.94 -2.01
CA GLN A 322 13.76 42.63 -3.28
C GLN A 322 12.29 42.95 -3.55
N TYR A 323 11.39 42.01 -3.18
CA TYR A 323 9.94 42.08 -3.41
C TYR A 323 9.17 41.90 -2.11
N PRO A 324 9.32 42.79 -1.12
CA PRO A 324 8.72 42.58 0.21
C PRO A 324 7.18 42.60 0.22
N GLY A 325 6.55 43.11 -0.85
CA GLY A 325 5.08 43.09 -1.01
C GLY A 325 4.53 41.74 -1.36
N ASP A 326 5.30 40.95 -2.10
CA ASP A 326 4.83 39.65 -2.65
C ASP A 326 5.53 38.45 -1.99
N ASN A 327 6.84 38.53 -1.71
CA ASN A 327 7.63 37.39 -1.26
C ASN A 327 7.90 37.33 0.26
N ARG A 328 7.29 38.19 1.06
CA ARG A 328 7.55 38.22 2.50
C ARG A 328 7.09 36.98 3.19
N GLY A 329 7.98 36.34 3.96
CA GLY A 329 7.69 35.09 4.67
C GLY A 329 7.62 33.87 3.77
N GLN A 330 8.00 34.00 2.51
CA GLN A 330 8.17 32.88 1.60
C GLN A 330 9.56 32.26 1.75
N GLY A 331 9.62 30.95 1.77
CA GLY A 331 10.83 30.16 1.75
C GLY A 331 10.86 29.24 0.54
N ALA A 332 11.79 28.30 0.56
CA ALA A 332 11.91 27.24 -0.43
C ALA A 332 11.85 25.86 0.25
N THR A 333 11.22 24.89 -0.39
CA THR A 333 11.25 23.48 -0.01
C THR A 333 11.77 22.68 -1.19
N ILE A 334 12.92 22.04 -0.99
CA ILE A 334 13.57 21.20 -1.98
C ILE A 334 13.65 19.78 -1.45
N GLU A 335 13.00 18.86 -2.13
CA GLU A 335 12.92 17.43 -1.74
C GLU A 335 13.28 16.56 -2.94
N LEU A 336 13.77 15.35 -2.71
CA LEU A 336 13.91 14.39 -3.82
C LEU A 336 12.55 14.17 -4.49
N LEU A 337 12.54 14.07 -5.81
CA LEU A 337 11.30 13.84 -6.56
C LEU A 337 10.61 12.54 -6.11
N SER A 338 11.38 11.53 -5.73
CA SER A 338 10.85 10.29 -5.14
C SER A 338 10.16 10.50 -3.79
N GLU A 339 10.70 11.37 -2.92
CA GLU A 339 10.05 11.69 -1.64
C GLU A 339 8.80 12.54 -1.85
N LEU A 340 8.81 13.46 -2.83
CA LEU A 340 7.62 14.25 -3.18
C LEU A 340 6.47 13.35 -3.65
N ILE A 341 6.76 12.30 -4.43
CA ILE A 341 5.76 11.41 -5.00
C ILE A 341 5.25 10.38 -3.99
N VAL A 342 6.16 9.76 -3.21
CA VAL A 342 5.82 8.60 -2.37
C VAL A 342 6.00 8.85 -0.87
N GLY A 343 6.51 9.99 -0.45
CA GLY A 343 6.80 10.27 0.96
C GLY A 343 5.59 10.09 1.88
N ASP A 344 4.44 10.58 1.46
CA ASP A 344 3.20 10.52 2.24
C ASP A 344 2.58 9.10 2.29
N ILE A 345 2.86 8.25 1.30
CA ILE A 345 2.37 6.87 1.23
C ILE A 345 3.31 5.89 1.95
N ARG A 346 4.57 6.25 2.12
CA ARG A 346 5.60 5.40 2.73
C ARG A 346 5.21 4.83 4.10
N PRO A 347 4.70 5.61 5.09
CA PRO A 347 4.27 5.07 6.37
C PRO A 347 3.16 4.03 6.25
N ILE A 348 2.26 4.23 5.27
CA ILE A 348 1.14 3.33 4.98
C ILE A 348 1.66 1.98 4.48
N LEU A 349 2.54 2.00 3.47
CA LEU A 349 3.12 0.80 2.88
C LEU A 349 3.97 0.01 3.90
N LEU A 350 4.75 0.70 4.73
CA LEU A 350 5.53 0.06 5.80
C LEU A 350 4.63 -0.56 6.87
N THR A 351 3.50 0.08 7.18
CA THR A 351 2.49 -0.48 8.10
C THR A 351 1.88 -1.76 7.55
N PHE A 352 1.54 -1.79 6.26
CA PHE A 352 1.02 -2.99 5.61
C PHE A 352 2.06 -4.11 5.56
N LEU A 353 3.31 -3.78 5.27
CA LEU A 353 4.40 -4.75 5.27
C LEU A 353 4.63 -5.35 6.67
N ALA A 354 4.58 -4.52 7.71
CA ALA A 354 4.67 -4.97 9.10
C ALA A 354 3.48 -5.88 9.47
N ALA A 355 2.24 -5.50 9.11
CA ALA A 355 1.05 -6.31 9.37
C ALA A 355 1.11 -7.66 8.65
N ALA A 356 1.53 -7.69 7.37
CA ALA A 356 1.73 -8.92 6.62
C ALA A 356 2.86 -9.79 7.22
N GLY A 357 3.95 -9.17 7.68
CA GLY A 357 5.03 -9.84 8.41
C GLY A 357 4.56 -10.47 9.72
N LEU A 358 3.70 -9.80 10.46
CA LEU A 358 3.07 -10.35 11.67
C LEU A 358 2.16 -11.53 11.35
N LEU A 359 1.37 -11.44 10.28
CA LEU A 359 0.55 -12.58 9.81
C LEU A 359 1.40 -13.79 9.41
N LEU A 360 2.52 -13.55 8.71
CA LEU A 360 3.49 -14.58 8.37
C LEU A 360 4.11 -15.21 9.63
N ALA A 361 4.43 -14.40 10.64
CA ALA A 361 4.96 -14.90 11.91
C ALA A 361 3.95 -15.85 12.59
N ILE A 362 2.65 -15.50 12.62
CA ILE A 362 1.60 -16.41 13.11
C ILE A 362 1.60 -17.71 12.29
N ALA A 363 1.63 -17.64 10.96
CA ALA A 363 1.65 -18.84 10.12
C ALA A 363 2.87 -19.74 10.39
N CYS A 364 4.05 -19.15 10.56
CA CYS A 364 5.29 -19.87 10.90
C CYS A 364 5.21 -20.52 12.28
N VAL A 365 4.69 -19.81 13.28
CA VAL A 365 4.50 -20.31 14.65
C VAL A 365 3.53 -21.49 14.65
N ASN A 366 2.44 -21.39 13.92
CA ASN A 366 1.45 -22.48 13.79
C ASN A 366 2.05 -23.73 13.15
N VAL A 367 2.77 -23.59 12.04
CA VAL A 367 3.41 -24.72 11.38
C VAL A 367 4.51 -25.32 12.26
N ALA A 368 5.30 -24.48 12.97
CA ALA A 368 6.26 -24.96 13.94
C ALA A 368 5.59 -25.78 15.06
N SER A 369 4.47 -25.29 15.59
CA SER A 369 3.67 -26.00 16.60
C SER A 369 3.14 -27.34 16.07
N LEU A 370 2.64 -27.37 14.84
CA LEU A 370 2.19 -28.59 14.19
C LEU A 370 3.32 -29.59 13.93
N LEU A 371 4.50 -29.12 13.50
CA LEU A 371 5.70 -29.97 13.32
C LEU A 371 6.16 -30.56 14.64
N LEU A 372 6.05 -29.82 15.70
CA LEU A 372 6.39 -30.26 17.05
C LEU A 372 5.44 -31.37 17.51
N VAL A 373 4.16 -31.22 17.32
CA VAL A 373 3.15 -32.26 17.61
C VAL A 373 3.42 -33.53 16.78
N GLY A 374 3.70 -33.36 15.49
CA GLY A 374 4.05 -34.47 14.60
C GLY A 374 5.34 -35.21 14.98
N SER A 375 6.35 -34.49 15.52
CA SER A 375 7.61 -35.10 15.96
C SER A 375 7.45 -36.00 17.19
N GLU A 376 6.49 -35.71 18.07
CA GLU A 376 6.22 -36.52 19.28
C GLU A 376 5.64 -37.89 18.92
N SER A 377 4.69 -37.94 17.97
CA SER A 377 4.13 -39.20 17.49
C SER A 377 5.18 -40.15 16.90
N ARG A 378 6.38 -39.59 16.58
CA ARG A 378 7.52 -40.31 16.00
C ARG A 378 8.68 -40.52 16.99
N SER A 379 8.50 -40.20 18.25
CA SER A 379 9.58 -40.28 19.27
C SER A 379 10.15 -41.69 19.38
N ARG A 380 9.29 -42.74 19.32
CA ARG A 380 9.72 -44.12 19.30
C ARG A 380 10.56 -44.46 18.05
N GLU A 381 10.16 -43.99 16.86
CA GLU A 381 10.88 -44.19 15.61
C GLU A 381 12.27 -43.55 15.65
N ILE A 382 12.34 -42.30 16.19
CA ILE A 382 13.60 -41.57 16.38
C ILE A 382 14.54 -42.29 17.36
N ALA A 383 13.97 -42.84 18.47
CA ALA A 383 14.72 -43.60 19.46
C ALA A 383 15.29 -44.90 18.87
N VAL A 384 14.50 -45.65 18.12
CA VAL A 384 14.95 -46.88 17.42
C VAL A 384 16.06 -46.58 16.40
N ARG A 385 15.92 -45.51 15.61
CA ARG A 385 16.96 -45.07 14.67
C ARG A 385 18.24 -44.64 15.38
N GLY A 386 18.12 -43.91 16.50
CA GLY A 386 19.27 -43.52 17.32
C GLY A 386 19.98 -44.74 17.90
N ALA A 387 19.24 -45.76 18.37
CA ALA A 387 19.80 -47.02 18.86
C ALA A 387 20.49 -47.83 17.75
N LEU A 388 20.04 -47.75 16.50
CA LEU A 388 20.62 -48.33 15.30
C LEU A 388 21.83 -47.56 14.75
N GLY A 389 22.28 -46.47 15.43
CA GLY A 389 23.49 -45.69 15.08
C GLY A 389 23.26 -44.52 14.15
N ALA A 390 22.04 -44.03 13.94
CA ALA A 390 21.80 -42.85 13.16
C ALA A 390 22.44 -41.61 13.81
N SER A 391 23.28 -40.88 13.06
CA SER A 391 23.92 -39.65 13.53
C SER A 391 22.88 -38.53 13.74
N ARG A 392 23.15 -37.64 14.71
CA ARG A 392 22.29 -36.47 14.97
C ARG A 392 22.14 -35.59 13.73
N VAL A 393 23.21 -35.40 12.99
CA VAL A 393 23.20 -34.60 11.74
C VAL A 393 22.21 -35.18 10.73
N ARG A 394 22.10 -36.50 10.62
CA ARG A 394 21.17 -37.16 9.70
C ARG A 394 19.71 -36.97 10.11
N ILE A 395 19.42 -37.03 11.40
CA ILE A 395 18.05 -36.77 11.93
C ILE A 395 17.69 -35.30 11.70
N VAL A 396 18.56 -34.36 12.03
CA VAL A 396 18.34 -32.91 11.80
C VAL A 396 18.14 -32.60 10.33
N ARG A 397 18.98 -33.13 9.44
CA ARG A 397 18.87 -32.94 8.00
C ARG A 397 17.53 -33.44 7.46
N GLN A 398 17.04 -34.57 7.95
CA GLN A 398 15.74 -35.11 7.57
C GLN A 398 14.59 -34.16 7.96
N PHE A 399 14.56 -33.64 9.21
CA PHE A 399 13.53 -32.67 9.63
C PHE A 399 13.65 -31.35 8.85
N LEU A 400 14.87 -30.91 8.56
CA LEU A 400 15.11 -29.75 7.71
C LEU A 400 14.52 -29.95 6.31
N THR A 401 14.72 -31.13 5.72
CA THR A 401 14.21 -31.46 4.38
C THR A 401 12.67 -31.52 4.38
N GLU A 402 12.04 -32.12 5.41
CA GLU A 402 10.58 -32.12 5.58
C GLU A 402 10.03 -30.69 5.71
N GLY A 403 10.68 -29.86 6.53
CA GLY A 403 10.31 -28.44 6.71
C GLY A 403 10.48 -27.61 5.43
N LEU A 404 11.63 -27.77 4.72
CA LEU A 404 11.88 -27.09 3.47
C LEU A 404 10.89 -27.47 2.35
N MET A 405 10.47 -28.73 2.28
CA MET A 405 9.42 -29.15 1.34
C MET A 405 8.08 -28.46 1.61
N LEU A 406 7.68 -28.37 2.88
CA LEU A 406 6.46 -27.61 3.26
C LEU A 406 6.58 -26.15 2.92
N VAL A 407 7.73 -25.53 3.21
CA VAL A 407 8.00 -24.12 2.86
C VAL A 407 7.96 -23.91 1.34
N THR A 408 8.60 -24.81 0.57
CA THR A 408 8.61 -24.73 -0.90
C THR A 408 7.18 -24.84 -1.45
N LEU A 409 6.39 -25.76 -0.94
CA LEU A 409 4.97 -25.89 -1.32
C LEU A 409 4.19 -24.63 -0.95
N GLY A 410 4.40 -24.10 0.27
CA GLY A 410 3.82 -22.85 0.73
C GLY A 410 4.25 -21.64 -0.13
N CYS A 411 5.51 -21.57 -0.57
CA CYS A 411 6.00 -20.51 -1.48
C CYS A 411 5.36 -20.60 -2.87
N VAL A 412 5.27 -21.79 -3.47
CA VAL A 412 4.66 -21.95 -4.80
C VAL A 412 3.18 -21.53 -4.77
N LEU A 413 2.43 -22.04 -3.78
CA LEU A 413 1.03 -21.65 -3.60
C LEU A 413 0.89 -20.17 -3.21
N GLY A 414 1.78 -19.68 -2.34
CA GLY A 414 1.82 -18.27 -1.89
C GLY A 414 2.09 -17.31 -3.03
N LEU A 415 3.05 -17.60 -3.93
CA LEU A 415 3.30 -16.79 -5.13
C LEU A 415 2.07 -16.77 -6.05
N GLY A 416 1.39 -17.90 -6.22
CA GLY A 416 0.12 -17.96 -6.94
C GLY A 416 -0.97 -17.07 -6.31
N LEU A 417 -1.13 -17.15 -4.98
CA LEU A 417 -2.07 -16.32 -4.24
C LEU A 417 -1.67 -14.82 -4.28
N ALA A 418 -0.38 -14.50 -4.21
CA ALA A 418 0.11 -13.14 -4.35
C ALA A 418 -0.27 -12.55 -5.71
N GLY A 419 -0.05 -13.28 -6.81
CA GLY A 419 -0.42 -12.85 -8.15
C GLY A 419 -1.93 -12.63 -8.31
N LEU A 420 -2.76 -13.52 -7.75
CA LEU A 420 -4.23 -13.34 -7.73
C LEU A 420 -4.65 -12.16 -6.86
N GLY A 421 -4.07 -12.03 -5.66
CA GLY A 421 -4.33 -10.94 -4.73
C GLY A 421 -3.97 -9.58 -5.31
N MET A 422 -2.83 -9.47 -6.01
CA MET A 422 -2.42 -8.25 -6.70
C MET A 422 -3.42 -7.85 -7.80
N ARG A 423 -3.85 -8.81 -8.63
CA ARG A 423 -4.86 -8.52 -9.68
C ARG A 423 -6.18 -8.04 -9.07
N LEU A 424 -6.61 -8.66 -7.98
CA LEU A 424 -7.80 -8.24 -7.25
C LEU A 424 -7.64 -6.84 -6.65
N LEU A 425 -6.51 -6.55 -5.98
CA LEU A 425 -6.24 -5.23 -5.41
C LEU A 425 -6.22 -4.15 -6.50
N VAL A 426 -5.54 -4.40 -7.61
CA VAL A 426 -5.49 -3.49 -8.76
C VAL A 426 -6.89 -3.23 -9.32
N SER A 427 -7.74 -4.25 -9.44
CA SER A 427 -9.11 -4.08 -9.95
C SER A 427 -10.04 -3.29 -9.02
N LEU A 428 -9.69 -3.17 -7.74
CA LEU A 428 -10.45 -2.40 -6.74
C LEU A 428 -10.00 -0.94 -6.65
N ILE A 429 -8.82 -0.59 -7.20
CA ILE A 429 -8.31 0.79 -7.19
C ILE A 429 -8.98 1.56 -8.34
N PRO A 430 -9.61 2.71 -8.07
CA PRO A 430 -10.18 3.57 -9.11
C PRO A 430 -9.11 4.03 -10.11
N LYS A 431 -9.47 4.14 -11.38
CA LYS A 431 -8.51 4.43 -12.47
C LYS A 431 -7.74 5.73 -12.25
N HIS A 432 -8.40 6.78 -11.76
CA HIS A 432 -7.75 8.07 -11.50
C HIS A 432 -6.62 8.02 -10.46
N PHE A 433 -6.61 7.02 -9.55
CA PHE A 433 -5.49 6.82 -8.64
C PHE A 433 -4.27 6.19 -9.32
N PHE A 434 -4.48 5.40 -10.38
CA PHE A 434 -3.35 4.87 -11.15
C PHE A 434 -2.64 5.94 -11.96
N GLU A 435 -3.38 6.93 -12.44
CA GLU A 435 -2.84 8.05 -13.21
C GLU A 435 -1.82 8.85 -12.39
N GLY A 436 -2.06 9.03 -11.09
CA GLY A 436 -1.11 9.64 -10.15
C GLY A 436 -0.02 8.70 -9.61
N MET A 437 -0.02 7.40 -9.95
CA MET A 437 0.93 6.42 -9.42
C MET A 437 1.44 5.47 -10.50
N PRO A 438 2.34 5.92 -11.38
CA PRO A 438 2.85 5.14 -12.51
C PRO A 438 3.54 3.84 -12.09
N PHE A 439 4.01 3.75 -10.84
CA PHE A 439 4.65 2.54 -10.30
C PHE A 439 3.73 1.31 -10.30
N PHE A 440 2.41 1.52 -10.26
CA PHE A 440 1.44 0.43 -10.21
C PHE A 440 1.09 -0.14 -11.59
N LEU A 441 1.51 0.51 -12.67
CA LEU A 441 1.31 0.00 -14.03
C LEU A 441 2.18 -1.25 -14.30
N ASP A 442 3.34 -1.35 -13.67
CA ASP A 442 4.27 -2.49 -13.76
C ASP A 442 4.29 -3.33 -12.47
N LEU A 443 3.12 -3.50 -11.84
CA LEU A 443 2.95 -4.40 -10.70
C LEU A 443 3.06 -5.85 -11.16
N GLY A 444 4.26 -6.40 -11.04
CA GLY A 444 4.56 -7.80 -11.36
C GLY A 444 5.34 -8.47 -10.24
N LEU A 445 5.35 -9.82 -10.26
CA LEU A 445 6.26 -10.60 -9.44
C LEU A 445 7.67 -10.51 -10.04
N GLY A 446 8.32 -9.36 -9.86
CA GLY A 446 9.69 -9.11 -10.30
C GLY A 446 10.72 -9.98 -9.55
N TRP A 447 11.98 -9.91 -9.96
CA TRP A 447 13.07 -10.69 -9.33
C TRP A 447 13.25 -10.34 -7.83
N HIS A 448 12.97 -9.09 -7.42
CA HIS A 448 12.99 -8.68 -6.02
C HIS A 448 11.97 -9.46 -5.17
N ALA A 449 10.76 -9.67 -5.68
CA ALA A 449 9.73 -10.46 -5.01
C ALA A 449 10.13 -11.95 -4.88
N ILE A 450 10.84 -12.49 -5.88
CA ILE A 450 11.39 -13.86 -5.83
C ILE A 450 12.48 -13.96 -4.76
N VAL A 451 13.41 -12.99 -4.73
CA VAL A 451 14.47 -12.94 -3.69
C VAL A 451 13.86 -12.79 -2.30
N PHE A 452 12.89 -11.88 -2.14
CA PHE A 452 12.16 -11.69 -0.88
C PHE A 452 11.48 -13.00 -0.42
N THR A 453 10.82 -13.70 -1.35
CA THR A 453 10.22 -15.02 -1.08
C THR A 453 11.28 -16.03 -0.65
N GLY A 454 12.44 -16.04 -1.29
CA GLY A 454 13.58 -16.88 -0.93
C GLY A 454 14.12 -16.60 0.49
N VAL A 455 14.20 -15.33 0.87
CA VAL A 455 14.62 -14.91 2.21
C VAL A 455 13.59 -15.39 3.26
N ILE A 456 12.31 -15.16 3.02
CA ILE A 456 11.23 -15.66 3.91
C ILE A 456 11.28 -17.19 4.01
N ALA A 457 11.44 -17.88 2.88
CA ALA A 457 11.56 -19.34 2.85
C ALA A 457 12.77 -19.82 3.67
N GLY A 458 13.92 -19.16 3.54
CA GLY A 458 15.10 -19.44 4.34
C GLY A 458 14.86 -19.25 5.84
N MET A 459 14.26 -18.14 6.23
CA MET A 459 13.93 -17.86 7.64
C MET A 459 12.95 -18.90 8.22
N ALA A 460 11.88 -19.20 7.50
CA ALA A 460 10.92 -20.23 7.91
C ALA A 460 11.59 -21.62 7.98
N GLY A 461 12.43 -21.96 7.01
CA GLY A 461 13.20 -23.21 6.99
C GLY A 461 14.14 -23.36 8.20
N VAL A 462 14.85 -22.30 8.56
CA VAL A 462 15.71 -22.26 9.76
C VAL A 462 14.86 -22.43 11.03
N LEU A 463 13.74 -21.72 11.14
CA LEU A 463 12.83 -21.86 12.27
C LEU A 463 12.35 -23.30 12.43
N PHE A 464 11.95 -23.95 11.31
CA PHE A 464 11.47 -25.33 11.33
C PHE A 464 12.58 -26.35 11.60
N ALA A 465 13.81 -26.06 11.22
CA ALA A 465 14.98 -26.91 11.54
C ALA A 465 15.38 -26.82 13.01
N VAL A 466 15.34 -25.63 13.60
CA VAL A 466 15.70 -25.40 15.00
C VAL A 466 14.67 -25.99 15.97
N THR A 467 13.40 -25.99 15.57
CA THR A 467 12.26 -26.45 16.40
C THR A 467 12.44 -27.89 16.93
N PRO A 468 12.81 -28.93 16.14
CA PRO A 468 13.08 -30.27 16.66
C PRO A 468 14.39 -30.37 17.45
N LEU A 469 15.41 -29.50 17.12
CA LEU A 469 16.71 -29.51 17.84
C LEU A 469 16.58 -29.15 19.31
N LEU A 470 15.67 -28.26 19.65
CA LEU A 470 15.38 -27.87 21.03
C LEU A 470 14.90 -29.05 21.88
N ARG A 471 14.51 -30.17 21.27
CA ARG A 471 14.03 -31.38 21.93
C ARG A 471 15.08 -32.48 22.16
N LEU A 472 16.18 -32.48 21.41
CA LEU A 472 17.18 -33.54 21.55
C LEU A 472 18.03 -33.29 22.80
N PRO A 473 17.69 -33.85 23.98
CA PRO A 473 18.51 -33.68 25.17
C PRO A 473 19.89 -34.28 24.88
N LEU A 474 20.93 -33.47 25.03
CA LEU A 474 22.33 -33.83 24.72
C LEU A 474 22.79 -35.08 25.49
N THR A 475 22.06 -35.48 26.54
CA THR A 475 22.41 -36.56 27.46
C THR A 475 21.56 -37.85 27.29
N ALA A 476 20.35 -37.77 26.79
CA ALA A 476 19.40 -38.91 26.76
C ALA A 476 19.72 -39.99 25.72
N LEU A 477 20.51 -39.69 24.69
CA LEU A 477 20.91 -40.72 23.68
C LEU A 477 21.90 -41.78 24.22
N ARG A 478 22.54 -41.53 25.41
CA ARG A 478 23.41 -42.50 26.07
C ARG A 478 22.67 -43.38 27.09
N PHE A 479 21.45 -43.01 27.53
CA PHE A 479 20.72 -43.70 28.59
C PHE A 479 19.29 -44.11 28.21
N GLY A 480 18.99 -44.25 26.93
CA GLY A 480 17.64 -44.47 26.40
C GLY A 480 16.98 -45.80 26.71
N LEU A 481 17.50 -46.61 27.70
CA LEU A 481 16.91 -47.87 28.12
C LEU A 481 16.56 -47.89 29.63
N ALA A 482 16.71 -46.79 30.37
CA ALA A 482 16.33 -46.71 31.76
C ALA A 482 14.94 -46.12 31.92
N GLU A 483 13.99 -46.90 32.39
CA GLU A 483 12.55 -46.63 32.60
C GLU A 483 12.20 -45.49 33.57
N GLY A 484 13.19 -44.69 34.06
CA GLY A 484 13.01 -43.71 35.11
C GLY A 484 12.86 -42.23 34.74
N TYR A 485 12.92 -41.81 33.44
CA TYR A 485 13.04 -40.38 33.08
C TYR A 485 11.75 -39.71 32.56
N ARG A 486 10.59 -40.16 33.07
CA ARG A 486 9.27 -39.64 32.64
C ARG A 486 8.87 -38.25 33.18
N GLY A 487 9.65 -37.61 34.08
CA GLY A 487 9.20 -36.44 34.85
C GLY A 487 9.65 -35.07 34.34
N SER A 488 10.84 -34.91 33.72
CA SER A 488 11.41 -33.57 33.51
C SER A 488 11.28 -33.05 32.06
N THR A 489 11.24 -33.89 31.07
CA THR A 489 11.12 -33.47 29.63
C THR A 489 9.72 -32.94 29.27
N GLY A 490 8.68 -33.40 29.91
CA GLY A 490 7.31 -32.95 29.69
C GLY A 490 7.02 -31.53 30.15
N THR A 491 7.72 -31.00 31.14
CA THR A 491 7.48 -29.67 31.71
C THR A 491 8.10 -28.56 30.86
N VAL A 492 9.29 -28.74 30.31
CA VAL A 492 9.96 -27.77 29.44
C VAL A 492 9.20 -27.60 28.12
N TRP A 493 8.75 -28.72 27.58
CA TRP A 493 7.95 -28.74 26.37
C TRP A 493 6.61 -28.02 26.50
N ARG A 494 5.88 -28.24 27.57
CA ARG A 494 4.61 -27.58 27.85
C ARG A 494 4.78 -26.08 27.95
N ARG A 495 5.89 -25.60 28.54
CA ARG A 495 6.21 -24.17 28.61
C ARG A 495 6.50 -23.60 27.22
N PHE A 496 7.25 -24.29 26.37
CA PHE A 496 7.57 -23.79 25.02
C PHE A 496 6.33 -23.73 24.11
N GLY A 497 5.51 -24.78 24.06
CA GLY A 497 4.25 -24.76 23.31
C GLY A 497 3.30 -23.67 23.80
N SER A 498 3.22 -23.47 25.12
CA SER A 498 2.41 -22.40 25.70
C SER A 498 2.93 -21.01 25.34
N SER A 499 4.25 -20.79 25.29
CA SER A 499 4.83 -19.50 24.91
C SER A 499 4.60 -19.16 23.44
N LEU A 500 4.59 -20.15 22.55
CA LEU A 500 4.24 -19.96 21.12
C LEU A 500 2.78 -19.52 20.97
N VAL A 501 1.85 -20.13 21.68
CA VAL A 501 0.43 -19.71 21.66
C VAL A 501 0.26 -18.31 22.23
N VAL A 502 0.95 -17.97 23.31
CA VAL A 502 0.91 -16.60 23.88
C VAL A 502 1.43 -15.59 22.86
N LEU A 503 2.54 -15.88 22.19
CA LEU A 503 3.10 -15.01 21.13
C LEU A 503 2.11 -14.84 19.97
N GLU A 504 1.47 -15.92 19.54
CA GLU A 504 0.48 -15.90 18.46
C GLU A 504 -0.74 -15.05 18.84
N LEU A 505 -1.30 -15.25 20.01
CA LEU A 505 -2.42 -14.46 20.53
C LEU A 505 -2.03 -12.99 20.71
N MET A 506 -0.81 -12.71 21.18
CA MET A 506 -0.28 -11.34 21.29
C MET A 506 -0.26 -10.65 19.91
N ILE A 507 0.26 -11.32 18.88
CA ILE A 507 0.30 -10.78 17.52
C ILE A 507 -1.12 -10.58 16.97
N ALA A 508 -2.02 -11.51 17.20
CA ALA A 508 -3.41 -11.39 16.78
C ALA A 508 -4.12 -10.19 17.43
N VAL A 509 -3.87 -9.93 18.73
CA VAL A 509 -4.38 -8.72 19.41
C VAL A 509 -3.86 -7.46 18.74
N VAL A 510 -2.55 -7.39 18.42
CA VAL A 510 -1.96 -6.22 17.76
C VAL A 510 -2.64 -5.94 16.42
N LEU A 511 -2.86 -6.97 15.59
CA LEU A 511 -3.53 -6.83 14.30
C LEU A 511 -5.02 -6.47 14.45
N LEU A 512 -5.73 -7.09 15.38
CA LEU A 512 -7.14 -6.80 15.64
C LEU A 512 -7.35 -5.38 16.18
N VAL A 513 -6.51 -4.91 17.10
CA VAL A 513 -6.56 -3.54 17.62
C VAL A 513 -6.24 -2.55 16.49
N GLY A 514 -5.19 -2.81 15.70
CA GLY A 514 -4.87 -1.98 14.54
C GLY A 514 -6.04 -1.85 13.56
N ALA A 515 -6.68 -2.97 13.22
CA ALA A 515 -7.87 -2.99 12.37
C ALA A 515 -9.06 -2.23 12.99
N GLY A 516 -9.32 -2.42 14.28
CA GLY A 516 -10.39 -1.74 15.00
C GLY A 516 -10.18 -0.23 15.07
N LEU A 517 -8.94 0.23 15.33
CA LEU A 517 -8.61 1.66 15.37
C LEU A 517 -8.72 2.29 13.98
N LEU A 518 -8.23 1.62 12.92
CA LEU A 518 -8.37 2.11 11.54
C LEU A 518 -9.83 2.13 11.08
N GLY A 519 -10.62 1.12 11.44
CA GLY A 519 -12.05 1.12 11.17
C GLY A 519 -12.81 2.24 11.88
N LYS A 520 -12.47 2.50 13.16
CA LYS A 520 -13.03 3.62 13.91
C LYS A 520 -12.57 4.97 13.35
N SER A 521 -11.30 5.09 12.96
CA SER A 521 -10.75 6.27 12.31
C SER A 521 -11.48 6.60 11.00
N LEU A 522 -11.73 5.60 10.16
CA LEU A 522 -12.52 5.75 8.94
C LEU A 522 -13.97 6.20 9.26
N TYR A 523 -14.59 5.57 10.25
CA TYR A 523 -15.94 5.97 10.66
C TYR A 523 -15.98 7.44 11.09
N GLN A 524 -15.03 7.89 11.91
CA GLN A 524 -14.95 9.28 12.37
C GLN A 524 -14.66 10.25 11.22
N LEU A 525 -13.79 9.86 10.27
CA LEU A 525 -13.47 10.67 9.10
C LEU A 525 -14.71 10.89 8.21
N LEU A 526 -15.49 9.84 7.96
CA LEU A 526 -16.72 9.93 7.15
C LEU A 526 -17.89 10.62 7.85
N HIS A 527 -17.81 10.78 9.17
CA HIS A 527 -18.84 11.46 9.97
C HIS A 527 -18.32 12.79 10.58
N VAL A 528 -17.25 13.35 9.98
CA VAL A 528 -16.81 14.69 10.37
C VAL A 528 -17.89 15.71 10.06
N ASN A 529 -18.05 16.71 10.93
CA ASN A 529 -18.97 17.80 10.67
C ASN A 529 -18.48 18.62 9.47
N LEU A 530 -19.22 18.58 8.39
CA LEU A 530 -18.93 19.33 7.16
C LEU A 530 -19.44 20.78 7.21
N SER A 531 -20.31 21.12 8.19
CA SER A 531 -21.07 22.37 8.28
C SER A 531 -21.94 22.67 7.07
N PHE A 532 -22.24 21.64 6.27
CA PHE A 532 -23.24 21.66 5.20
C PHE A 532 -23.90 20.28 5.07
N ASN A 533 -25.03 20.21 4.38
CA ASN A 533 -25.75 18.95 4.14
C ASN A 533 -25.34 18.35 2.78
N PRO A 534 -24.58 17.22 2.74
CA PRO A 534 -24.16 16.58 1.50
C PRO A 534 -25.26 15.77 0.80
N ASP A 535 -26.36 15.44 1.49
CA ASP A 535 -27.42 14.60 0.94
C ASP A 535 -28.20 15.37 -0.12
N HIS A 536 -28.70 14.64 -1.12
CA HIS A 536 -29.48 15.20 -2.22
C HIS A 536 -28.73 16.23 -3.08
N LEU A 537 -27.39 16.18 -3.14
CA LEU A 537 -26.56 17.05 -3.96
C LEU A 537 -25.92 16.27 -5.12
N ALA A 538 -26.24 16.66 -6.34
CA ALA A 538 -25.52 16.30 -7.56
C ALA A 538 -24.44 17.35 -7.83
N ILE A 539 -23.29 16.91 -8.32
CA ILE A 539 -22.12 17.73 -8.61
C ILE A 539 -21.54 17.40 -9.97
N LEU A 540 -21.11 18.41 -10.72
CA LEU A 540 -20.31 18.27 -11.93
C LEU A 540 -19.52 19.56 -12.20
N THR A 541 -18.38 19.44 -12.88
CA THR A 541 -17.59 20.60 -13.30
C THR A 541 -17.96 20.98 -14.72
N VAL A 542 -18.12 22.27 -14.95
CA VAL A 542 -18.40 22.87 -16.26
C VAL A 542 -17.17 23.59 -16.76
N GLU A 543 -16.71 23.28 -17.96
CA GLU A 543 -15.55 23.89 -18.62
C GLU A 543 -16.03 24.76 -19.79
N ALA A 544 -15.91 26.07 -19.66
CA ALA A 544 -16.22 27.02 -20.71
C ALA A 544 -14.93 27.49 -21.41
N PRO A 545 -14.66 27.08 -22.66
CA PRO A 545 -13.42 27.44 -23.34
C PRO A 545 -13.23 28.95 -23.45
N PRO A 546 -12.07 29.51 -23.05
CA PRO A 546 -11.78 30.95 -23.14
C PRO A 546 -11.91 31.51 -24.56
N SER A 547 -11.67 30.70 -25.58
CA SER A 547 -11.84 31.06 -26.98
C SER A 547 -13.29 31.32 -27.36
N LEU A 548 -14.26 30.64 -26.74
CA LEU A 548 -15.69 30.84 -26.95
C LEU A 548 -16.24 31.94 -26.04
N TYR A 549 -15.67 32.10 -24.88
CA TYR A 549 -16.07 33.06 -23.84
C TYR A 549 -14.91 33.98 -23.45
N PRO A 550 -14.42 34.81 -24.40
CA PRO A 550 -13.24 35.66 -24.19
C PRO A 550 -13.52 36.90 -23.34
N LYS A 551 -14.80 37.16 -23.03
CA LYS A 551 -15.25 38.30 -22.22
C LYS A 551 -16.05 37.79 -21.03
N ASP A 552 -15.80 38.38 -19.88
CA ASP A 552 -16.46 38.07 -18.61
C ASP A 552 -18.00 38.17 -18.74
N GLU A 553 -18.51 39.18 -19.48
CA GLU A 553 -19.94 39.36 -19.70
C GLU A 553 -20.60 38.13 -20.37
N ASN A 554 -19.89 37.48 -21.32
CA ASN A 554 -20.37 36.27 -22.01
C ASN A 554 -20.38 35.07 -21.06
N LEU A 555 -19.38 34.94 -20.22
CA LEU A 555 -19.28 33.88 -19.24
C LEU A 555 -20.36 34.02 -18.16
N ILE A 556 -20.56 35.24 -17.63
CA ILE A 556 -21.68 35.54 -16.72
C ILE A 556 -23.03 35.21 -17.34
N ALA A 557 -23.21 35.55 -18.61
CA ALA A 557 -24.45 35.22 -19.32
C ALA A 557 -24.67 33.69 -19.42
N LEU A 558 -23.61 32.94 -19.73
CA LEU A 558 -23.63 31.47 -19.72
C LEU A 558 -23.99 30.92 -18.34
N GLN A 559 -23.30 31.35 -17.29
CA GLN A 559 -23.55 30.91 -15.92
C GLN A 559 -24.99 31.17 -15.47
N ARG A 560 -25.54 32.35 -15.77
CA ARG A 560 -26.95 32.70 -15.50
C ARG A 560 -27.92 31.81 -16.28
N GLN A 561 -27.60 31.53 -17.55
CA GLN A 561 -28.45 30.67 -18.39
C GLN A 561 -28.45 29.23 -17.88
N ILE A 562 -27.28 28.71 -17.46
CA ILE A 562 -27.14 27.40 -16.84
C ILE A 562 -28.00 27.32 -15.56
N ILE A 563 -27.85 28.28 -14.63
CA ILE A 563 -28.65 28.33 -13.40
C ILE A 563 -30.15 28.35 -13.75
N SER A 564 -30.56 29.24 -14.65
CA SER A 564 -31.97 29.40 -14.99
C SER A 564 -32.59 28.14 -15.62
N ARG A 565 -31.87 27.50 -16.58
CA ARG A 565 -32.37 26.30 -17.25
C ARG A 565 -32.42 25.10 -16.34
N ILE A 566 -31.39 24.92 -15.50
CA ILE A 566 -31.31 23.80 -14.56
C ILE A 566 -32.32 23.95 -13.43
N SER A 567 -32.53 25.16 -12.89
CA SER A 567 -33.57 25.42 -11.90
C SER A 567 -34.98 25.14 -12.40
N ALA A 568 -35.21 25.14 -13.71
CA ALA A 568 -36.48 24.79 -14.32
C ALA A 568 -36.69 23.27 -14.51
N LEU A 569 -35.69 22.43 -14.25
CA LEU A 569 -35.84 20.99 -14.36
C LEU A 569 -36.69 20.42 -13.24
N PRO A 570 -37.57 19.41 -13.53
CA PRO A 570 -38.38 18.77 -12.51
C PRO A 570 -37.52 18.15 -11.40
N GLY A 571 -37.88 18.41 -10.17
CA GLY A 571 -37.17 17.85 -9.00
C GLY A 571 -35.96 18.65 -8.54
N VAL A 572 -35.53 19.69 -9.23
CA VAL A 572 -34.48 20.61 -8.77
C VAL A 572 -35.06 21.56 -7.73
N GLU A 573 -34.44 21.61 -6.56
CA GLU A 573 -34.83 22.49 -5.44
C GLU A 573 -34.00 23.78 -5.42
N SER A 574 -32.70 23.66 -5.66
CA SER A 574 -31.78 24.80 -5.72
C SER A 574 -30.53 24.48 -6.49
N VAL A 575 -29.91 25.51 -7.08
CA VAL A 575 -28.70 25.41 -7.91
C VAL A 575 -27.66 26.39 -7.37
N GLY A 576 -26.42 25.94 -7.29
CA GLY A 576 -25.28 26.76 -6.91
C GLY A 576 -24.09 26.53 -7.81
N LEU A 577 -23.30 27.57 -8.01
CA LEU A 577 -21.99 27.50 -8.66
C LEU A 577 -20.91 27.82 -7.66
N THR A 578 -19.76 27.18 -7.82
CA THR A 578 -18.53 27.50 -7.05
C THR A 578 -17.29 27.29 -7.91
N SER A 579 -16.23 28.06 -7.66
CA SER A 579 -14.93 27.84 -8.33
C SER A 579 -14.27 26.53 -7.86
N VAL A 580 -14.44 26.15 -6.59
CA VAL A 580 -13.91 24.92 -6.01
C VAL A 580 -14.97 24.23 -5.19
N ALA A 581 -15.18 22.94 -5.44
CA ALA A 581 -16.09 22.13 -4.65
C ALA A 581 -15.65 22.00 -3.19
N PRO A 582 -16.57 22.00 -2.21
CA PRO A 582 -16.21 21.69 -0.82
C PRO A 582 -15.67 20.24 -0.71
N VAL A 583 -14.92 19.97 0.36
CA VAL A 583 -14.24 18.68 0.60
C VAL A 583 -13.20 18.32 -0.47
N SER A 584 -12.71 19.31 -1.20
CA SER A 584 -11.71 19.13 -2.26
C SER A 584 -10.29 19.33 -1.70
N PHE A 585 -9.83 20.54 -1.61
CA PHE A 585 -8.51 20.89 -1.10
C PHE A 585 -8.47 22.31 -0.54
N ASN A 586 -7.57 22.56 0.42
CA ASN A 586 -7.19 23.91 0.81
C ASN A 586 -6.21 24.43 -0.24
N GLY A 587 -6.65 25.39 -1.03
CA GLY A 587 -5.92 25.95 -2.15
C GLY A 587 -6.81 26.92 -2.90
N ASN A 588 -6.33 27.50 -3.98
CA ASN A 588 -6.89 28.69 -4.57
C ASN A 588 -7.06 29.76 -3.48
N THR A 589 -5.93 30.34 -3.05
CA THR A 589 -5.86 31.25 -1.90
C THR A 589 -5.55 32.66 -2.37
N ASP A 590 -5.96 33.64 -1.57
CA ASP A 590 -5.63 35.05 -1.74
C ASP A 590 -5.02 35.61 -0.45
N TRP A 591 -4.23 36.68 -0.57
CA TRP A 591 -3.64 37.40 0.53
C TRP A 591 -4.41 38.67 0.79
N ILE A 592 -5.00 38.75 1.99
CA ILE A 592 -5.83 39.90 2.33
C ILE A 592 -5.10 40.86 3.29
N ARG A 593 -5.31 42.14 3.05
CA ARG A 593 -4.91 43.21 3.94
C ARG A 593 -6.11 43.99 4.45
N PHE A 594 -6.19 44.17 5.76
CA PHE A 594 -7.32 44.83 6.41
C PHE A 594 -7.19 46.35 6.30
N VAL A 595 -8.25 47.03 5.86
CA VAL A 595 -8.29 48.49 5.77
C VAL A 595 -8.32 49.10 7.17
N GLY A 596 -7.48 50.13 7.39
CA GLY A 596 -7.43 50.85 8.69
C GLY A 596 -6.66 50.12 9.79
N ARG A 597 -5.99 49.00 9.51
CA ARG A 597 -5.14 48.30 10.48
C ARG A 597 -3.66 48.51 10.15
N PRO A 598 -2.77 48.57 11.17
CA PRO A 598 -1.35 48.54 10.93
C PRO A 598 -0.97 47.33 10.07
N PHE A 599 -0.08 47.52 9.12
CA PHE A 599 0.38 46.44 8.24
C PHE A 599 1.90 46.43 8.26
N ASN A 600 2.45 45.30 8.70
CA ASN A 600 3.90 45.08 8.74
C ASN A 600 4.35 44.09 7.67
N GLY A 601 3.51 43.87 6.62
CA GLY A 601 3.76 42.93 5.56
C GLY A 601 3.32 41.48 5.92
N GLU A 602 2.32 41.32 6.77
CA GLU A 602 1.77 39.98 7.10
C GLU A 602 1.03 39.44 5.88
N HIS A 603 1.33 38.19 5.52
CA HIS A 603 0.53 37.42 4.57
C HIS A 603 -0.62 36.77 5.31
N ASN A 604 -1.80 37.38 5.23
CA ASN A 604 -3.05 36.83 5.76
C ASN A 604 -3.71 36.00 4.66
N GLU A 605 -3.26 34.78 4.53
CA GLU A 605 -3.70 33.87 3.49
C GLU A 605 -5.07 33.30 3.85
N VAL A 606 -5.97 33.28 2.88
CA VAL A 606 -7.35 32.80 3.02
C VAL A 606 -7.75 31.98 1.80
N ASN A 607 -8.59 30.95 1.99
CA ASN A 607 -9.21 30.27 0.85
C ASN A 607 -10.12 31.26 0.09
N LEU A 608 -9.95 31.32 -1.23
CA LEU A 608 -10.79 32.07 -2.15
C LEU A 608 -11.83 31.12 -2.75
N ARG A 609 -13.10 31.50 -2.71
CA ARG A 609 -14.21 30.72 -3.29
C ARG A 609 -15.17 31.67 -4.01
N ASP A 610 -15.23 31.59 -5.33
CA ASP A 610 -16.21 32.31 -6.12
C ASP A 610 -17.49 31.51 -6.15
N VAL A 611 -18.58 32.12 -5.68
CA VAL A 611 -19.83 31.40 -5.47
C VAL A 611 -21.04 32.18 -5.97
N SER A 612 -22.05 31.47 -6.47
CA SER A 612 -23.34 32.09 -6.80
C SER A 612 -24.13 32.48 -5.56
N ALA A 613 -25.10 33.38 -5.69
CA ALA A 613 -25.85 33.92 -4.57
C ALA A 613 -26.60 32.86 -3.73
N ASP A 614 -27.08 31.81 -4.38
CA ASP A 614 -27.82 30.74 -3.69
C ASP A 614 -26.91 29.58 -3.21
N TYR A 615 -25.59 29.62 -3.46
CA TYR A 615 -24.67 28.53 -3.11
C TYR A 615 -24.73 28.16 -1.62
N ILE A 616 -24.60 29.13 -0.73
CA ILE A 616 -24.63 28.90 0.72
C ILE A 616 -25.99 28.33 1.18
N LYS A 617 -27.08 28.80 0.61
CA LYS A 617 -28.45 28.29 0.89
C LYS A 617 -28.59 26.85 0.33
N MET A 618 -28.12 26.61 -0.88
CA MET A 618 -28.14 25.31 -1.54
C MET A 618 -27.38 24.27 -0.71
N LEU A 619 -26.26 24.64 -0.12
CA LEU A 619 -25.51 23.79 0.82
C LEU A 619 -26.24 23.59 2.16
N GLN A 620 -27.27 24.40 2.45
CA GLN A 620 -27.93 24.48 3.76
C GLN A 620 -26.96 24.87 4.89
N ALA A 621 -25.89 25.58 4.55
CA ALA A 621 -24.92 26.09 5.50
C ALA A 621 -25.54 27.28 6.30
N LYS A 622 -25.19 27.37 7.58
CA LYS A 622 -25.79 28.31 8.50
C LYS A 622 -25.19 29.70 8.36
N LEU A 623 -26.03 30.72 8.12
CA LEU A 623 -25.67 32.12 8.27
C LEU A 623 -25.65 32.49 9.77
N LEU A 624 -24.49 32.94 10.26
CA LEU A 624 -24.27 33.28 11.66
C LEU A 624 -24.53 34.75 11.94
N ARG A 625 -24.12 35.66 11.03
CA ARG A 625 -24.26 37.12 11.16
C ARG A 625 -24.42 37.75 9.79
N GLY A 626 -25.11 38.88 9.72
CA GLY A 626 -25.25 39.68 8.51
C GLY A 626 -26.26 39.13 7.51
N ARG A 627 -25.94 39.21 6.21
CA ARG A 627 -26.76 38.71 5.10
C ARG A 627 -25.92 37.95 4.07
N LEU A 628 -26.59 37.16 3.25
CA LEU A 628 -25.98 36.52 2.06
C LEU A 628 -26.03 37.44 0.83
N PHE A 629 -25.43 37.02 -0.26
CA PHE A 629 -25.47 37.71 -1.54
C PHE A 629 -26.87 37.82 -2.12
N SER A 630 -27.03 38.77 -3.02
CA SER A 630 -28.22 38.94 -3.87
C SER A 630 -27.71 39.26 -5.29
N ASP A 631 -28.06 38.47 -6.28
CA ASP A 631 -27.66 38.64 -7.65
C ASP A 631 -28.04 40.00 -8.26
N SER A 632 -29.15 40.57 -7.78
CA SER A 632 -29.66 41.87 -8.28
C SER A 632 -28.94 43.07 -7.69
N VAL A 633 -28.30 42.93 -6.52
CA VAL A 633 -27.66 44.05 -5.78
C VAL A 633 -26.15 43.94 -5.78
N ASP A 634 -25.62 42.76 -5.62
CA ASP A 634 -24.22 42.52 -5.30
C ASP A 634 -23.39 42.20 -6.56
N GLY A 635 -24.01 41.96 -7.70
CA GLY A 635 -23.34 41.89 -9.01
C GLY A 635 -22.88 43.27 -9.53
N ALA A 636 -23.38 44.35 -8.95
CA ALA A 636 -22.92 45.71 -9.20
C ALA A 636 -22.14 46.29 -8.00
N LYS A 637 -21.32 47.31 -8.20
CA LYS A 637 -20.54 47.92 -7.11
C LYS A 637 -21.41 48.40 -5.95
N PRO A 638 -20.96 48.36 -4.66
CA PRO A 638 -19.61 48.04 -4.17
C PRO A 638 -19.34 46.53 -4.11
N LYS A 639 -18.06 46.12 -4.23
CA LYS A 639 -17.61 44.75 -4.08
C LYS A 639 -17.85 44.27 -2.65
N VAL A 640 -18.54 43.16 -2.50
CA VAL A 640 -18.90 42.57 -1.20
C VAL A 640 -18.46 41.11 -1.08
N VAL A 641 -18.27 40.66 0.18
CA VAL A 641 -17.85 39.29 0.47
C VAL A 641 -18.59 38.71 1.68
N VAL A 642 -18.69 37.41 1.72
CA VAL A 642 -19.07 36.64 2.89
C VAL A 642 -17.84 35.90 3.39
N ILE A 643 -17.67 35.76 4.70
CA ILE A 643 -16.52 35.06 5.30
C ILE A 643 -17.00 33.88 6.16
N ASN A 644 -16.12 32.91 6.41
CA ASN A 644 -16.43 31.85 7.37
C ASN A 644 -16.16 32.30 8.82
N GLN A 645 -16.66 31.52 9.79
CA GLN A 645 -16.46 31.78 11.21
C GLN A 645 -14.99 31.77 11.60
N LYS A 646 -14.19 30.88 11.03
CA LYS A 646 -12.74 30.75 11.26
C LYS A 646 -11.99 32.05 10.97
N LEU A 647 -12.29 32.70 9.85
CA LEU A 647 -11.69 34.02 9.52
C LEU A 647 -12.14 35.08 10.53
N ALA A 648 -13.42 35.09 10.88
CA ALA A 648 -13.95 36.05 11.86
C ALA A 648 -13.30 35.87 13.24
N GLU A 649 -13.10 34.63 13.70
CA GLU A 649 -12.42 34.33 14.96
C GLU A 649 -10.94 34.69 14.94
N MET A 650 -10.25 34.40 13.84
CA MET A 650 -8.80 34.62 13.70
C MET A 650 -8.44 36.10 13.65
N TYR A 651 -9.21 36.90 12.92
CA TYR A 651 -8.85 38.28 12.62
C TYR A 651 -9.76 39.34 13.25
N TYR A 652 -10.92 38.97 13.74
CA TYR A 652 -11.90 39.89 14.34
C TYR A 652 -12.36 39.44 15.74
N SER A 653 -11.50 38.73 16.48
CA SER A 653 -11.83 38.24 17.83
C SER A 653 -12.32 39.40 18.71
N GLY A 654 -13.57 39.29 19.23
CA GLY A 654 -14.24 40.32 20.06
C GLY A 654 -14.73 41.56 19.30
N GLN A 655 -14.65 41.61 17.98
CA GLN A 655 -15.13 42.70 17.14
C GLN A 655 -16.25 42.20 16.19
N ASN A 656 -17.04 43.13 15.71
CA ASN A 656 -18.02 42.81 14.66
C ASN A 656 -17.35 42.90 13.29
N PRO A 657 -17.24 41.78 12.51
CA PRO A 657 -16.66 41.83 11.20
C PRO A 657 -17.53 42.48 10.11
N ILE A 658 -18.87 42.58 10.34
CA ILE A 658 -19.82 43.15 9.37
C ILE A 658 -19.51 44.61 9.15
N GLY A 659 -19.41 45.01 7.87
CA GLY A 659 -19.08 46.37 7.47
C GLY A 659 -17.57 46.69 7.47
N GLN A 660 -16.74 45.77 7.96
CA GLN A 660 -15.28 45.89 7.85
C GLN A 660 -14.83 45.62 6.42
N ARG A 661 -13.70 46.23 6.04
CA ARG A 661 -13.18 46.17 4.67
C ARG A 661 -11.74 45.61 4.65
N PHE A 662 -11.45 44.85 3.59
CA PHE A 662 -10.10 44.44 3.25
C PHE A 662 -9.90 44.49 1.73
N GLY A 663 -8.67 44.39 1.29
CA GLY A 663 -8.28 44.31 -0.12
C GLY A 663 -7.04 43.44 -0.27
N ASN A 664 -6.42 43.49 -1.46
CA ASN A 664 -5.13 42.87 -1.71
C ASN A 664 -4.00 43.53 -0.90
N GLY A 665 -2.78 42.99 -0.99
CA GLY A 665 -1.63 43.50 -0.24
C GLY A 665 -1.32 44.98 -0.43
N SER A 666 -1.60 45.54 -1.61
CA SER A 666 -1.43 46.96 -1.95
C SER A 666 -2.62 47.85 -1.59
N LEU A 667 -3.77 47.28 -1.23
CA LEU A 667 -5.05 47.96 -1.03
C LEU A 667 -5.48 48.78 -2.26
N ASP A 668 -5.35 48.20 -3.44
CA ASP A 668 -5.86 48.82 -4.66
C ASP A 668 -7.35 49.14 -4.51
N PRO A 669 -7.83 50.31 -4.91
CA PRO A 669 -9.23 50.69 -4.76
C PRO A 669 -10.21 49.69 -5.33
N ASN A 670 -9.83 48.99 -6.43
CA ASN A 670 -10.64 47.99 -7.08
C ASN A 670 -10.62 46.61 -6.33
N SER A 671 -9.63 46.40 -5.46
CA SER A 671 -9.54 45.17 -4.65
C SER A 671 -10.31 45.27 -3.34
N ILE A 672 -10.71 46.46 -2.90
CA ILE A 672 -11.34 46.66 -1.61
C ILE A 672 -12.77 46.07 -1.63
N LYS A 673 -13.06 45.21 -0.68
CA LYS A 673 -14.33 44.48 -0.52
C LYS A 673 -14.86 44.64 0.92
N GLU A 674 -16.19 44.66 1.07
CA GLU A 674 -16.87 44.81 2.37
C GLU A 674 -17.43 43.51 2.83
N ILE A 675 -17.23 43.16 4.09
CA ILE A 675 -17.80 41.96 4.70
C ILE A 675 -19.27 42.22 5.01
N ILE A 676 -20.18 41.47 4.37
CA ILE A 676 -21.62 41.57 4.57
C ILE A 676 -22.23 40.43 5.36
N GLY A 677 -21.53 39.30 5.46
CA GLY A 677 -22.04 38.10 6.14
C GLY A 677 -20.94 37.25 6.73
N VAL A 678 -21.31 36.49 7.75
CA VAL A 678 -20.45 35.42 8.34
C VAL A 678 -21.25 34.12 8.32
N VAL A 679 -20.70 33.09 7.73
CA VAL A 679 -21.29 31.74 7.66
C VAL A 679 -20.49 30.77 8.54
N ASP A 680 -21.08 29.63 8.81
CA ASP A 680 -20.43 28.53 9.52
C ASP A 680 -19.20 28.01 8.74
N ASP A 681 -18.33 27.27 9.40
CA ASP A 681 -17.07 26.75 8.87
C ASP A 681 -17.28 25.59 7.89
N ILE A 682 -17.67 25.89 6.66
CA ILE A 682 -17.79 24.88 5.59
C ILE A 682 -16.44 24.19 5.41
N ASN A 683 -16.44 22.86 5.37
CA ASN A 683 -15.22 22.09 5.11
C ASN A 683 -14.82 22.20 3.63
N GLU A 684 -13.97 23.17 3.32
CA GLU A 684 -13.46 23.39 1.95
C GLU A 684 -12.32 22.46 1.60
N GLY A 685 -11.48 22.13 2.60
CA GLY A 685 -10.32 21.27 2.43
C GLY A 685 -10.66 19.78 2.39
N SER A 686 -9.66 18.95 2.11
CA SER A 686 -9.81 17.49 2.15
C SER A 686 -10.30 17.02 3.51
N LEU A 687 -11.03 15.90 3.55
CA LEU A 687 -11.53 15.32 4.79
C LEU A 687 -10.42 15.16 5.83
N GLY A 688 -10.68 15.65 7.04
CA GLY A 688 -9.74 15.58 8.15
C GLY A 688 -8.68 16.67 8.16
N SER A 689 -8.61 17.54 7.15
CA SER A 689 -7.75 18.73 7.17
C SER A 689 -8.30 19.79 8.12
N PRO A 690 -7.44 20.67 8.67
CA PRO A 690 -7.89 21.80 9.47
C PRO A 690 -8.79 22.74 8.65
N ILE A 691 -9.80 23.29 9.29
CA ILE A 691 -10.62 24.38 8.70
C ILE A 691 -9.75 25.62 8.57
N TRP A 692 -9.69 26.17 7.37
CA TRP A 692 -8.96 27.39 7.06
C TRP A 692 -9.87 28.61 7.01
N PRO A 693 -9.30 29.80 7.22
CA PRO A 693 -10.03 31.04 6.94
C PRO A 693 -10.40 31.08 5.46
N ALA A 694 -11.67 31.38 5.18
CA ALA A 694 -12.21 31.40 3.83
C ALA A 694 -13.02 32.65 3.55
N VAL A 695 -12.89 33.13 2.32
CA VAL A 695 -13.66 34.24 1.77
C VAL A 695 -14.46 33.75 0.58
N TYR A 696 -15.77 34.02 0.60
CA TYR A 696 -16.69 33.75 -0.50
C TYR A 696 -16.94 35.03 -1.27
N TYR A 697 -16.63 35.01 -2.54
CA TYR A 697 -16.80 36.12 -3.49
C TYR A 697 -18.02 35.84 -4.37
N PRO A 698 -18.81 36.84 -4.74
CA PRO A 698 -19.83 36.66 -5.78
C PRO A 698 -19.19 36.28 -7.11
N ILE A 699 -19.54 35.13 -7.69
CA ILE A 699 -18.96 34.58 -8.93
C ILE A 699 -19.03 35.56 -10.13
N TYR A 700 -19.90 36.51 -10.10
CA TYR A 700 -20.02 37.56 -11.13
C TYR A 700 -19.08 38.76 -10.91
N GLN A 701 -18.19 38.70 -9.91
CA GLN A 701 -17.18 39.75 -9.63
C GLN A 701 -15.75 39.27 -9.85
N ASP A 702 -15.56 37.94 -9.98
CA ASP A 702 -14.27 37.33 -10.25
C ASP A 702 -14.55 36.04 -11.05
N GLU A 703 -14.49 36.10 -12.36
CA GLU A 703 -14.97 35.12 -13.29
C GLU A 703 -13.91 34.05 -13.54
N ASP A 704 -14.29 32.76 -13.45
CA ASP A 704 -13.48 31.61 -13.83
C ASP A 704 -14.17 30.81 -14.93
N ASN A 705 -13.41 30.41 -15.95
CA ASN A 705 -13.89 29.62 -17.07
C ASN A 705 -14.16 28.15 -16.70
N SER A 706 -13.64 27.69 -15.56
CA SER A 706 -13.93 26.38 -14.98
C SER A 706 -14.66 26.56 -13.65
N PHE A 707 -15.87 26.03 -13.54
CA PHE A 707 -16.64 26.15 -12.32
C PHE A 707 -17.43 24.86 -12.03
N THR A 708 -17.64 24.58 -10.76
CA THR A 708 -18.43 23.45 -10.31
C THR A 708 -19.89 23.83 -10.15
N LEU A 709 -20.76 23.12 -10.83
CA LEU A 709 -22.21 23.18 -10.68
C LEU A 709 -22.64 22.17 -9.61
N MET A 710 -23.37 22.64 -8.64
CA MET A 710 -23.98 21.83 -7.60
C MET A 710 -25.50 22.00 -7.62
N VAL A 711 -26.23 20.90 -7.52
CA VAL A 711 -27.70 20.91 -7.66
C VAL A 711 -28.31 20.09 -6.53
N ARG A 712 -29.14 20.74 -5.74
CA ARG A 712 -29.97 20.04 -4.74
C ARG A 712 -31.25 19.57 -5.41
N THR A 713 -31.58 18.30 -5.22
CA THR A 713 -32.71 17.66 -5.89
C THR A 713 -33.58 16.87 -4.90
N SER A 714 -34.89 16.83 -5.12
CA SER A 714 -35.83 15.94 -4.41
C SER A 714 -35.84 14.51 -5.00
N GLN A 715 -35.17 14.30 -6.14
CA GLN A 715 -35.04 12.99 -6.79
C GLN A 715 -33.73 12.32 -6.37
N SER A 716 -33.47 11.10 -6.87
CA SER A 716 -32.16 10.48 -6.73
C SER A 716 -31.11 11.32 -7.47
N GLU A 717 -30.02 11.69 -6.79
CA GLU A 717 -28.95 12.55 -7.32
C GLU A 717 -28.33 11.96 -8.59
N ALA A 718 -28.16 10.64 -8.63
CA ALA A 718 -27.61 9.95 -9.80
C ALA A 718 -28.53 10.01 -11.02
N SER A 719 -29.86 10.08 -10.79
CA SER A 719 -30.81 10.08 -11.90
C SER A 719 -30.91 11.43 -12.64
N ILE A 720 -30.55 12.53 -11.96
CA ILE A 720 -30.60 13.87 -12.56
C ILE A 720 -29.36 14.20 -13.38
N LEU A 721 -28.22 13.55 -13.12
CA LEU A 721 -26.93 13.86 -13.78
C LEU A 721 -27.00 13.87 -15.31
N PRO A 722 -27.60 12.87 -16.00
CA PRO A 722 -27.72 12.93 -17.46
C PRO A 722 -28.55 14.11 -17.95
N ALA A 723 -29.58 14.51 -17.21
CA ALA A 723 -30.41 15.67 -17.55
C ALA A 723 -29.66 16.99 -17.38
N LEU A 724 -28.78 17.10 -16.35
CA LEU A 724 -27.91 18.25 -16.16
C LEU A 724 -26.94 18.41 -17.34
N VAL A 725 -26.22 17.33 -17.70
CA VAL A 725 -25.31 17.30 -18.83
C VAL A 725 -26.02 17.66 -20.14
N SER A 726 -27.17 17.04 -20.44
CA SER A 726 -27.92 17.33 -21.67
C SER A 726 -28.45 18.75 -21.73
N THR A 727 -28.83 19.33 -20.59
CA THR A 727 -29.29 20.72 -20.51
C THR A 727 -28.13 21.67 -20.80
N ILE A 728 -26.93 21.47 -20.21
CA ILE A 728 -25.75 22.27 -20.49
C ILE A 728 -25.39 22.22 -21.96
N HIS A 729 -25.28 21.01 -22.54
CA HIS A 729 -25.00 20.85 -23.97
C HIS A 729 -26.09 21.40 -24.88
N SER A 730 -27.35 21.53 -24.42
CA SER A 730 -28.41 22.18 -25.19
C SER A 730 -28.24 23.71 -25.21
N ILE A 731 -27.55 24.28 -24.22
CA ILE A 731 -27.22 25.71 -24.20
C ILE A 731 -26.07 25.97 -25.19
N ASP A 732 -24.97 25.25 -25.04
CA ASP A 732 -23.85 25.32 -25.98
C ASP A 732 -23.08 23.98 -25.97
N ARG A 733 -22.93 23.40 -27.19
CA ARG A 733 -22.17 22.15 -27.42
C ARG A 733 -20.66 22.31 -27.25
N GLY A 734 -20.15 23.53 -27.25
CA GLY A 734 -18.74 23.85 -27.03
C GLY A 734 -18.36 23.86 -25.57
N VAL A 735 -19.34 23.82 -24.65
CA VAL A 735 -19.08 23.75 -23.21
C VAL A 735 -18.97 22.28 -22.78
N GLY A 736 -17.91 21.94 -22.07
CA GLY A 736 -17.67 20.60 -21.56
C GLY A 736 -18.23 20.39 -20.16
N THR A 737 -18.49 19.11 -19.83
CA THR A 737 -18.81 18.67 -18.46
C THR A 737 -17.88 17.53 -18.07
N ARG A 738 -17.49 17.49 -16.80
CA ARG A 738 -16.68 16.39 -16.24
C ARG A 738 -16.99 16.15 -14.77
N GLY A 739 -16.60 14.98 -14.26
CA GLY A 739 -16.68 14.65 -12.85
C GLY A 739 -18.13 14.54 -12.33
N GLU A 740 -19.08 14.11 -13.19
CA GLU A 740 -20.49 13.93 -12.83
C GLU A 740 -20.59 12.89 -11.71
N SER A 741 -21.06 13.34 -10.54
CA SER A 741 -21.14 12.51 -9.35
C SER A 741 -22.22 12.98 -8.38
N THR A 742 -22.53 12.16 -7.40
CA THR A 742 -23.28 12.63 -6.22
C THR A 742 -22.27 13.16 -5.18
N MET A 743 -22.66 14.12 -4.36
CA MET A 743 -21.78 14.65 -3.32
C MET A 743 -21.33 13.56 -2.34
N SER A 744 -22.23 12.63 -2.02
CA SER A 744 -21.89 11.46 -1.20
C SER A 744 -20.79 10.60 -1.83
N THR A 745 -20.89 10.27 -3.12
CA THR A 745 -19.84 9.52 -3.86
C THR A 745 -18.55 10.32 -3.91
N TYR A 746 -18.61 11.61 -4.21
CA TYR A 746 -17.47 12.51 -4.24
C TYR A 746 -16.68 12.52 -2.91
N ILE A 747 -17.41 12.58 -1.76
CA ILE A 747 -16.83 12.51 -0.42
C ILE A 747 -16.20 11.13 -0.17
N HIS A 748 -16.93 10.06 -0.50
CA HIS A 748 -16.46 8.68 -0.27
C HIS A 748 -15.26 8.30 -1.13
N ASP A 749 -15.15 8.85 -2.31
CA ASP A 749 -14.05 8.61 -3.26
C ASP A 749 -12.94 9.67 -3.16
N SER A 750 -13.05 10.61 -2.21
CA SER A 750 -11.97 11.55 -1.92
C SER A 750 -10.68 10.82 -1.53
N PRO A 751 -9.49 11.35 -1.86
CA PRO A 751 -8.21 10.69 -1.56
C PRO A 751 -8.06 10.28 -0.09
N ALA A 752 -8.46 11.14 0.84
CA ALA A 752 -8.41 10.86 2.27
C ALA A 752 -9.32 9.68 2.67
N ALA A 753 -10.58 9.69 2.25
CA ALA A 753 -11.53 8.60 2.53
C ALA A 753 -11.08 7.28 1.91
N TYR A 754 -10.59 7.32 0.67
CA TYR A 754 -10.09 6.14 -0.04
C TYR A 754 -8.90 5.50 0.67
N ILE A 755 -7.91 6.29 1.08
CA ILE A 755 -6.73 5.81 1.81
C ILE A 755 -7.15 5.15 3.12
N HIS A 756 -7.96 5.84 3.94
CA HIS A 756 -8.44 5.29 5.23
C HIS A 756 -9.28 4.03 5.04
N ARG A 757 -10.13 3.97 4.02
CA ARG A 757 -10.94 2.80 3.67
C ARG A 757 -10.06 1.63 3.26
N SER A 758 -9.08 1.86 2.41
CA SER A 758 -8.12 0.82 1.96
C SER A 758 -7.29 0.28 3.11
N CYS A 759 -6.82 1.16 4.01
CA CYS A 759 -6.11 0.77 5.23
C CYS A 759 -6.98 -0.11 6.15
N ALA A 760 -8.22 0.30 6.39
CA ALA A 760 -9.14 -0.44 7.25
C ALA A 760 -9.48 -1.83 6.67
N TRP A 761 -9.74 -1.94 5.37
CA TRP A 761 -10.03 -3.22 4.71
C TRP A 761 -8.82 -4.16 4.68
N LEU A 762 -7.63 -3.68 4.34
CA LEU A 762 -6.43 -4.53 4.26
C LEU A 762 -6.01 -5.03 5.63
N VAL A 763 -5.88 -4.13 6.61
CA VAL A 763 -5.51 -4.52 7.98
C VAL A 763 -6.62 -5.35 8.63
N GLY A 764 -7.89 -5.05 8.33
CA GLY A 764 -9.05 -5.84 8.74
C GLY A 764 -9.00 -7.26 8.19
N GLY A 765 -8.66 -7.43 6.91
CA GLY A 765 -8.44 -8.73 6.29
C GLY A 765 -7.31 -9.53 6.95
N PHE A 766 -6.18 -8.89 7.23
CA PHE A 766 -5.07 -9.52 7.96
C PHE A 766 -5.46 -9.89 9.39
N ALA A 767 -6.21 -9.05 10.08
CA ALA A 767 -6.70 -9.31 11.42
C ALA A 767 -7.68 -10.50 11.45
N ALA A 768 -8.57 -10.61 10.48
CA ALA A 768 -9.48 -11.74 10.34
C ALA A 768 -8.71 -13.04 10.08
N LEU A 769 -7.74 -13.02 9.17
CA LEU A 769 -6.85 -14.17 8.92
C LEU A 769 -6.04 -14.54 10.17
N ALA A 770 -5.49 -13.57 10.87
CA ALA A 770 -4.75 -13.77 12.12
C ALA A 770 -5.62 -14.41 13.19
N LEU A 771 -6.87 -13.97 13.32
CA LEU A 771 -7.84 -14.57 14.26
C LEU A 771 -8.10 -16.03 13.95
N VAL A 772 -8.37 -16.36 12.67
CA VAL A 772 -8.60 -17.74 12.23
C VAL A 772 -7.36 -18.62 12.46
N LEU A 773 -6.18 -18.12 12.11
CA LEU A 773 -4.92 -18.83 12.33
C LEU A 773 -4.66 -19.07 13.83
N SER A 774 -4.89 -18.07 14.68
CA SER A 774 -4.69 -18.16 16.12
C SER A 774 -5.69 -19.11 16.79
N MET A 775 -6.93 -19.16 16.30
CA MET A 775 -7.89 -20.17 16.73
C MET A 775 -7.42 -21.58 16.37
N ALA A 776 -6.89 -21.78 15.17
CA ALA A 776 -6.37 -23.06 14.71
C ALA A 776 -5.13 -23.50 15.53
N GLY A 777 -4.23 -22.57 15.84
CA GLY A 777 -3.05 -22.82 16.67
C GLY A 777 -3.43 -23.20 18.11
N LEU A 778 -4.29 -22.41 18.74
CA LEU A 778 -4.79 -22.69 20.08
C LEU A 778 -5.51 -24.04 20.14
N TYR A 779 -6.40 -24.32 19.16
CA TYR A 779 -7.05 -25.62 19.04
C TYR A 779 -6.02 -26.76 18.97
N GLY A 780 -4.99 -26.63 18.11
CA GLY A 780 -3.93 -27.63 17.95
C GLY A 780 -3.19 -27.93 19.25
N VAL A 781 -2.79 -26.88 19.99
CA VAL A 781 -2.05 -27.01 21.25
C VAL A 781 -2.95 -27.60 22.35
N ILE A 782 -4.19 -27.17 22.47
CA ILE A 782 -5.12 -27.72 23.48
C ILE A 782 -5.48 -29.16 23.15
N ALA A 783 -5.77 -29.47 21.88
CA ALA A 783 -6.04 -30.85 21.45
C ALA A 783 -4.88 -31.82 21.75
N TYR A 784 -3.65 -31.33 21.52
CA TYR A 784 -2.43 -32.04 21.88
C TYR A 784 -2.27 -32.21 23.39
N SER A 785 -2.47 -31.16 24.18
CA SER A 785 -2.42 -31.21 25.65
C SER A 785 -3.41 -32.26 26.22
N VAL A 786 -4.59 -32.32 25.62
CA VAL A 786 -5.59 -33.32 25.93
C VAL A 786 -5.11 -34.74 25.60
N SER A 787 -4.56 -34.98 24.39
CA SER A 787 -4.10 -36.29 23.98
C SER A 787 -2.99 -36.86 24.86
N GLN A 788 -2.09 -36.00 25.32
CA GLN A 788 -1.01 -36.35 26.27
C GLN A 788 -1.53 -36.76 27.65
N ARG A 789 -2.69 -36.25 28.06
CA ARG A 789 -3.29 -36.49 29.36
C ARG A 789 -4.47 -37.48 29.31
N THR A 790 -4.70 -38.15 28.16
CA THR A 790 -5.87 -39.01 27.98
C THR A 790 -5.92 -40.10 29.05
N ARG A 791 -4.78 -40.72 29.42
CA ARG A 791 -4.69 -41.72 30.50
C ARG A 791 -4.96 -41.08 31.88
N GLU A 792 -4.41 -39.92 32.20
CA GLU A 792 -4.67 -39.20 33.44
C GLU A 792 -6.15 -38.85 33.59
N ILE A 793 -6.75 -38.32 32.50
CA ILE A 793 -8.18 -38.01 32.42
C ILE A 793 -9.01 -39.32 32.60
N GLY A 794 -8.62 -40.40 31.92
CA GLY A 794 -9.27 -41.71 32.04
C GLY A 794 -9.25 -42.26 33.45
N VAL A 795 -8.10 -42.21 34.17
CA VAL A 795 -7.98 -42.60 35.56
C VAL A 795 -8.89 -41.75 36.46
N ARG A 796 -8.87 -40.42 36.29
CA ARG A 796 -9.74 -39.52 37.06
C ARG A 796 -11.22 -39.81 36.84
N MET A 797 -11.61 -40.05 35.58
CA MET A 797 -12.99 -40.42 35.23
C MET A 797 -13.39 -41.80 35.81
N ALA A 798 -12.47 -42.76 35.80
CA ALA A 798 -12.68 -44.07 36.43
C ALA A 798 -12.84 -43.98 37.95
N LEU A 799 -12.17 -43.01 38.61
CA LEU A 799 -12.30 -42.70 40.02
C LEU A 799 -13.49 -41.80 40.39
N GLY A 800 -14.41 -41.55 39.42
CA GLY A 800 -15.66 -40.81 39.66
C GLY A 800 -15.61 -39.31 39.43
N ALA A 801 -14.58 -38.77 38.76
CA ALA A 801 -14.51 -37.31 38.45
C ALA A 801 -15.66 -36.93 37.46
N GLN A 802 -16.35 -35.84 37.78
CA GLN A 802 -17.43 -35.35 36.93
C GLN A 802 -16.86 -34.75 35.62
N ARG A 803 -17.59 -34.86 34.52
CA ARG A 803 -17.23 -34.24 33.21
C ARG A 803 -16.96 -32.76 33.33
N SER A 804 -17.71 -32.07 34.19
CA SER A 804 -17.52 -30.62 34.47
C SER A 804 -16.11 -30.29 34.99
N SER A 805 -15.52 -31.16 35.81
CA SER A 805 -14.16 -30.99 36.33
C SER A 805 -13.10 -31.07 35.21
N VAL A 806 -13.33 -31.96 34.21
CA VAL A 806 -12.45 -32.08 33.05
C VAL A 806 -12.58 -30.85 32.15
N TYR A 807 -13.79 -30.33 31.92
CA TYR A 807 -14.02 -29.08 31.21
C TYR A 807 -13.31 -27.90 31.89
N GLN A 808 -13.50 -27.73 33.21
CA GLN A 808 -12.87 -26.68 33.97
C GLN A 808 -11.33 -26.71 33.90
N LEU A 809 -10.74 -27.91 33.97
CA LEU A 809 -9.29 -28.07 33.88
C LEU A 809 -8.74 -27.54 32.55
N ILE A 810 -9.36 -27.91 31.43
CA ILE A 810 -8.90 -27.59 30.08
C ILE A 810 -9.19 -26.12 29.75
N LEU A 811 -10.42 -25.64 30.03
CA LEU A 811 -10.81 -24.27 29.78
C LEU A 811 -10.03 -23.28 30.64
N ARG A 812 -9.66 -23.61 31.89
CA ARG A 812 -8.82 -22.79 32.74
C ARG A 812 -7.40 -22.64 32.20
N GLU A 813 -6.81 -23.72 31.64
CA GLU A 813 -5.50 -23.65 30.97
C GLU A 813 -5.56 -22.76 29.74
N ALA A 814 -6.58 -22.93 28.90
CA ALA A 814 -6.81 -22.08 27.72
C ALA A 814 -7.04 -20.62 28.10
N ALA A 815 -7.91 -20.34 29.09
CA ALA A 815 -8.20 -19.00 29.57
C ALA A 815 -6.97 -18.29 30.11
N ARG A 816 -6.09 -19.00 30.82
CA ARG A 816 -4.83 -18.42 31.33
C ARG A 816 -3.89 -18.02 30.19
N LEU A 817 -3.71 -18.86 29.16
CA LEU A 817 -2.88 -18.56 28.00
C LEU A 817 -3.45 -17.37 27.23
N THR A 818 -4.76 -17.37 27.03
CA THR A 818 -5.48 -16.29 26.34
C THR A 818 -5.37 -14.98 27.10
N LEU A 819 -5.55 -14.98 28.42
CA LEU A 819 -5.43 -13.77 29.24
C LEU A 819 -4.02 -13.18 29.16
N VAL A 820 -2.97 -14.02 29.28
CA VAL A 820 -1.58 -13.56 29.18
C VAL A 820 -1.31 -13.01 27.76
N GLY A 821 -1.78 -13.69 26.71
CA GLY A 821 -1.64 -13.23 25.34
C GLY A 821 -2.36 -11.91 25.07
N ILE A 822 -3.59 -11.74 25.62
CA ILE A 822 -4.35 -10.50 25.51
C ILE A 822 -3.62 -9.35 26.24
N VAL A 823 -3.17 -9.54 27.48
CA VAL A 823 -2.50 -8.48 28.24
C VAL A 823 -1.22 -8.03 27.55
N LEU A 824 -0.36 -8.95 27.14
CA LEU A 824 0.87 -8.62 26.41
C LEU A 824 0.56 -8.02 25.05
N GLY A 825 -0.46 -8.54 24.37
CA GLY A 825 -0.92 -8.04 23.08
C GLY A 825 -1.47 -6.63 23.15
N LEU A 826 -2.24 -6.27 24.16
CA LEU A 826 -2.75 -4.91 24.37
C LEU A 826 -1.61 -3.90 24.61
N ILE A 827 -0.58 -4.28 25.38
CA ILE A 827 0.61 -3.45 25.59
C ILE A 827 1.33 -3.22 24.24
N GLY A 828 1.57 -4.30 23.49
CA GLY A 828 2.17 -4.22 22.15
C GLY A 828 1.32 -3.43 21.17
N ALA A 829 -0.01 -3.56 21.23
CA ALA A 829 -0.94 -2.86 20.36
C ALA A 829 -0.95 -1.35 20.58
N VAL A 830 -0.90 -0.88 21.85
CA VAL A 830 -0.77 0.55 22.14
C VAL A 830 0.56 1.09 21.60
N GLY A 831 1.66 0.33 21.76
CA GLY A 831 2.95 0.69 21.15
C GLY A 831 2.88 0.79 19.60
N ALA A 832 2.29 -0.21 18.94
CA ALA A 832 2.10 -0.18 17.49
C ALA A 832 1.18 0.97 17.05
N ALA A 833 0.08 1.22 17.75
CA ALA A 833 -0.85 2.31 17.47
C ALA A 833 -0.20 3.71 17.61
N THR A 834 0.75 3.88 18.55
CA THR A 834 1.50 5.14 18.67
C THR A 834 2.43 5.40 17.49
N LEU A 835 2.99 4.34 16.90
CA LEU A 835 3.78 4.43 15.65
C LEU A 835 2.90 4.78 14.44
N MET A 836 1.64 4.35 14.45
CA MET A 836 0.66 4.57 13.38
C MET A 836 -0.21 5.82 13.61
N ARG A 837 0.11 6.68 14.56
CA ARG A 837 -0.75 7.83 14.95
C ARG A 837 -1.09 8.76 13.79
N THR A 838 -0.21 8.89 12.80
CA THR A 838 -0.43 9.69 11.59
C THR A 838 -1.52 9.11 10.67
N LEU A 839 -1.84 7.83 10.82
CA LEU A 839 -2.91 7.15 10.08
C LEU A 839 -4.24 7.13 10.85
N LEU A 840 -4.27 7.66 12.08
CA LEU A 840 -5.45 7.66 12.92
C LEU A 840 -6.08 9.06 12.97
N PHE A 841 -7.25 9.20 12.41
CA PHE A 841 -8.05 10.42 12.49
C PHE A 841 -9.01 10.36 13.69
N GLY A 842 -8.98 11.36 14.54
CA GLY A 842 -9.91 11.50 15.68
C GLY A 842 -9.86 10.38 16.72
N THR A 843 -8.97 9.40 16.58
CA THR A 843 -8.93 8.19 17.42
C THR A 843 -7.63 8.14 18.20
N ALA A 844 -7.72 7.99 19.51
CA ALA A 844 -6.55 7.83 20.36
C ALA A 844 -5.96 6.42 20.24
N ALA A 845 -4.62 6.30 20.31
CA ALA A 845 -3.92 5.00 20.29
C ALA A 845 -4.36 4.06 21.43
N TRP A 846 -4.87 4.61 22.52
CA TRP A 846 -5.34 3.87 23.71
C TRP A 846 -6.86 3.85 23.80
N ASP A 847 -7.60 3.82 22.70
CA ASP A 847 -9.05 3.81 22.70
C ASP A 847 -9.60 2.60 23.45
N VAL A 848 -10.12 2.85 24.65
CA VAL A 848 -10.60 1.82 25.59
C VAL A 848 -11.70 0.95 24.99
N GLY A 849 -12.58 1.55 24.18
CA GLY A 849 -13.67 0.83 23.51
C GLY A 849 -13.16 -0.22 22.53
N THR A 850 -12.19 0.15 21.69
CA THR A 850 -11.53 -0.78 20.75
C THR A 850 -10.74 -1.86 21.47
N LEU A 851 -9.94 -1.48 22.47
CA LEU A 851 -9.13 -2.43 23.26
C LEU A 851 -10.00 -3.46 23.98
N ALA A 852 -11.10 -3.02 24.60
CA ALA A 852 -12.03 -3.91 25.30
C ALA A 852 -12.79 -4.83 24.32
N SER A 853 -13.27 -4.30 23.18
CA SER A 853 -13.98 -5.10 22.18
C SER A 853 -13.11 -6.19 21.60
N VAL A 854 -11.84 -5.89 21.29
CA VAL A 854 -10.87 -6.90 20.80
C VAL A 854 -10.59 -7.96 21.85
N ALA A 855 -10.41 -7.57 23.13
CA ALA A 855 -10.21 -8.51 24.22
C ALA A 855 -11.40 -9.47 24.38
N VAL A 856 -12.63 -8.97 24.27
CA VAL A 856 -13.86 -9.77 24.35
C VAL A 856 -13.97 -10.71 23.13
N VAL A 857 -13.75 -10.21 21.92
CA VAL A 857 -13.85 -11.01 20.69
C VAL A 857 -12.82 -12.13 20.71
N LEU A 858 -11.53 -11.81 20.96
CA LEU A 858 -10.48 -12.82 20.99
C LEU A 858 -10.68 -13.82 22.13
N GLY A 859 -11.07 -13.34 23.31
CA GLY A 859 -11.38 -14.18 24.46
C GLY A 859 -12.51 -15.15 24.17
N GLY A 860 -13.60 -14.68 23.56
CA GLY A 860 -14.71 -15.53 23.14
C GLY A 860 -14.32 -16.56 22.09
N CYS A 861 -13.59 -16.14 21.06
CA CYS A 861 -13.07 -17.04 20.02
C CYS A 861 -12.12 -18.11 20.59
N ALA A 862 -11.22 -17.74 21.50
CA ALA A 862 -10.29 -18.65 22.14
C ALA A 862 -11.02 -19.71 23.00
N LEU A 863 -12.04 -19.30 23.75
CA LEU A 863 -12.88 -20.22 24.52
C LEU A 863 -13.65 -21.18 23.62
N LEU A 864 -14.20 -20.69 22.51
CA LEU A 864 -14.88 -21.52 21.52
C LEU A 864 -13.93 -22.54 20.87
N ALA A 865 -12.73 -22.12 20.46
CA ALA A 865 -11.71 -23.00 19.90
C ALA A 865 -11.28 -24.09 20.87
N SER A 866 -11.24 -23.80 22.18
CA SER A 866 -10.85 -24.72 23.25
C SER A 866 -11.98 -25.66 23.68
N TYR A 867 -13.24 -25.27 23.41
CA TYR A 867 -14.41 -26.10 23.81
C TYR A 867 -14.48 -27.42 23.09
N ILE A 868 -14.13 -27.49 21.79
CA ILE A 868 -14.17 -28.73 21.01
C ILE A 868 -13.20 -29.77 21.57
N PRO A 869 -11.90 -29.49 21.81
CA PRO A 869 -10.98 -30.43 22.48
C PRO A 869 -11.44 -30.83 23.88
N ALA A 870 -11.95 -29.84 24.64
CA ALA A 870 -12.46 -30.12 26.00
C ALA A 870 -13.64 -31.08 25.99
N ARG A 871 -14.57 -30.95 25.03
CA ARG A 871 -15.70 -31.87 24.85
C ARG A 871 -15.22 -33.26 24.50
N ARG A 872 -14.25 -33.39 23.58
CA ARG A 872 -13.65 -34.72 23.25
C ARG A 872 -12.99 -35.36 24.46
N ALA A 873 -12.24 -34.59 25.27
CA ALA A 873 -11.63 -35.08 26.49
C ALA A 873 -12.64 -35.58 27.51
N ALA A 874 -13.74 -34.87 27.71
CA ALA A 874 -14.82 -35.27 28.65
C ALA A 874 -15.67 -36.45 28.15
N SER A 875 -15.56 -36.85 26.88
CA SER A 875 -16.26 -37.99 26.29
C SER A 875 -15.40 -39.28 26.18
N VAL A 876 -14.16 -39.26 26.66
CA VAL A 876 -13.25 -40.42 26.63
C VAL A 876 -13.81 -41.55 27.47
N ASN A 877 -13.87 -42.75 26.88
CA ASN A 877 -14.26 -43.95 27.61
C ASN A 877 -13.11 -44.40 28.54
N PRO A 878 -13.32 -44.46 29.87
CA PRO A 878 -12.26 -44.80 30.82
C PRO A 878 -11.60 -46.16 30.52
N VAL A 879 -12.39 -47.13 30.04
CA VAL A 879 -11.92 -48.50 29.74
C VAL A 879 -10.96 -48.49 28.52
N GLU A 880 -11.27 -47.70 27.50
CA GLU A 880 -10.42 -47.54 26.31
C GLU A 880 -9.15 -46.78 26.63
N ALA A 881 -9.25 -45.73 27.46
CA ALA A 881 -8.10 -44.91 27.89
C ALA A 881 -7.08 -45.68 28.72
N LEU A 882 -7.53 -46.73 29.44
CA LEU A 882 -6.66 -47.62 30.23
C LEU A 882 -6.07 -48.78 29.41
N ARG A 883 -6.70 -49.11 28.27
CA ARG A 883 -6.24 -50.16 27.33
C ARG A 883 -5.32 -49.66 26.23
N ALA A 884 -5.26 -48.36 26.01
CA ALA A 884 -4.35 -47.77 25.01
C ALA A 884 -2.89 -47.83 25.53
N GLU A 885 -2.14 -48.89 25.09
CA GLU A 885 -0.69 -49.01 25.24
C GLU A 885 0.08 -48.10 24.31
#